data_deef60513b9881ea7dcbc71babad8cb3
#
_entry.id   deef60513b9881ea7dcbc71babad8cb3
#
_cell.length_a   1.000
_cell.length_b   1.000
_cell.length_c   1.000
_cell.angle_alpha   90.00
_cell.angle_beta   90.00
_cell.angle_gamma   90.00
#
_symmetry.space_group_name_H-M   'P 1'
#
loop_
_entity.id
_entity.type
_entity.pdbx_description
1 polymer ?
#
loop_
_entity_poly.entity_id
_entity_poly.type
_entity_poly.pdbx_seq_one_letter_code
_entity_poly.pdbx_strand_id
1 'polypeptide(L)'
;MTTVEHPSPRSGLSDPELYINRELSWLEFNQRVLHLAQDPDIPLLERCKFMAIFSSNLDEFFMVRVAAVQDAQASGRPSSTPDALPREDVLQGIGLRVQELVRRQGAIWRRELQPLLADAGIRIAAFDRLSEHERVAIEERFEREVYPVLTPLAVGPGLPFPYISGLSLNLGLTVRDPIENEVRFARIKVPPRLPRFLAAGDVLVPLESVIEHHVDRLFPGMEVVDTVQFRVTRDADYAISDESDDLLGAVEAQIRRRRFGHVVRLEVADDAPADLVRQLSDSLGVRQQDVYRVPLPLDFTGLWQLASKDRPDLRDEPWDAPREPWLTSDGDPIDIFAAIRRGDLLVHHPYDDFEASVERFVEQAVADPSVLAIKQTMYRTSGDSPIVPALIRAAEQGKQTVCLVEVQARFDEQNNIQWERKLERSGVHVVYGLAGLKTHAKLAMVIRREGDRVRRYVHIGTGNYNPTTARIYTDLGLFTCREDVAEDVANLFNYITGFARQPAYEQVLVAPTYLREGLVGEIDRVAEAHRQGTPGRIAIKCNAMLDGEVIRALFRASQAGVPIQMIVRSIAGLRPGVPGVSETIELRSIVGRYLEHARIFAFTSGGETRAWIGSADMMVRNLDKRVELVTPVDDPALLDELMAIIEVQLADTALAWQLRSDGTWFRVQPRSGERPLNSQDELMRRAAARA
;
A
#
# COMPACT_ATOMS: atom_id res chain seq x y z
N MET A 1 -18.75 -14.49 32.23
CA MET A 1 -18.41 -15.62 31.34
C MET A 1 -19.59 -15.83 30.41
N THR A 2 -19.61 -15.15 29.28
CA THR A 2 -20.58 -15.36 28.22
C THR A 2 -20.04 -16.50 27.35
N THR A 3 -20.70 -17.63 27.38
CA THR A 3 -20.46 -18.77 26.51
C THR A 3 -20.66 -18.31 25.06
N VAL A 4 -19.57 -18.27 24.28
CA VAL A 4 -19.64 -18.11 22.83
C VAL A 4 -20.28 -19.39 22.30
N GLU A 5 -21.53 -19.31 21.87
CA GLU A 5 -22.19 -20.41 21.14
C GLU A 5 -21.42 -20.60 19.84
N HIS A 6 -20.83 -21.77 19.66
CA HIS A 6 -20.24 -22.18 18.39
C HIS A 6 -21.35 -22.42 17.36
N PRO A 7 -21.20 -21.97 16.10
CA PRO A 7 -22.21 -22.17 15.07
C PRO A 7 -22.48 -23.67 14.87
N SER A 8 -23.74 -23.99 14.74
CA SER A 8 -24.24 -25.34 14.52
C SER A 8 -23.70 -25.89 13.18
N PRO A 9 -23.28 -27.17 13.05
CA PRO A 9 -22.74 -27.76 11.84
C PRO A 9 -23.69 -27.83 10.61
N ARG A 10 -24.81 -27.13 10.65
CA ARG A 10 -25.81 -27.04 9.56
C ARG A 10 -25.76 -25.74 8.76
N SER A 11 -24.90 -24.79 9.11
CA SER A 11 -24.68 -23.58 8.30
C SER A 11 -23.78 -23.93 7.11
N GLY A 12 -24.22 -23.63 5.88
CA GLY A 12 -23.41 -23.85 4.67
C GLY A 12 -22.17 -22.97 4.68
N LEU A 13 -21.15 -23.27 3.82
CA LEU A 13 -19.89 -22.53 3.73
C LEU A 13 -20.05 -21.04 3.33
N SER A 14 -21.27 -20.58 3.13
CA SER A 14 -21.66 -19.19 2.89
C SER A 14 -22.25 -18.50 4.12
N ASP A 15 -22.18 -19.12 5.30
CA ASP A 15 -22.62 -18.49 6.54
C ASP A 15 -21.82 -17.21 6.81
N PRO A 16 -22.47 -16.03 6.98
CA PRO A 16 -21.81 -14.77 7.23
C PRO A 16 -20.86 -14.78 8.43
N GLU A 17 -21.12 -15.58 9.45
CA GLU A 17 -20.29 -15.69 10.65
C GLU A 17 -18.90 -16.30 10.38
N LEU A 18 -18.71 -16.97 9.25
CA LEU A 18 -17.42 -17.52 8.80
C LEU A 18 -16.52 -16.46 8.19
N TYR A 19 -17.04 -15.28 7.93
CA TYR A 19 -16.36 -14.22 7.22
C TYR A 19 -16.07 -13.02 8.14
N ILE A 20 -15.02 -12.28 7.80
CA ILE A 20 -14.62 -11.05 8.48
C ILE A 20 -14.84 -9.88 7.55
N ASN A 21 -15.47 -8.82 8.06
CA ASN A 21 -15.67 -7.59 7.30
C ASN A 21 -14.33 -6.99 6.86
N ARG A 22 -14.25 -6.62 5.59
CA ARG A 22 -13.01 -6.16 4.96
C ARG A 22 -12.51 -4.82 5.50
N GLU A 23 -13.40 -3.90 5.85
CA GLU A 23 -13.05 -2.57 6.35
C GLU A 23 -12.51 -2.68 7.79
N LEU A 24 -13.16 -3.48 8.63
CA LEU A 24 -12.71 -3.75 9.99
C LEU A 24 -11.38 -4.55 9.99
N SER A 25 -11.25 -5.56 9.12
CA SER A 25 -10.00 -6.29 8.93
C SER A 25 -8.85 -5.38 8.49
N TRP A 26 -9.13 -4.35 7.67
CA TRP A 26 -8.13 -3.37 7.26
C TRP A 26 -7.66 -2.50 8.44
N LEU A 27 -8.55 -2.11 9.35
CA LEU A 27 -8.18 -1.36 10.55
C LEU A 27 -7.26 -2.18 11.47
N GLU A 28 -7.50 -3.50 11.58
CA GLU A 28 -6.60 -4.40 12.32
C GLU A 28 -5.22 -4.49 11.66
N PHE A 29 -5.12 -4.43 10.33
CA PHE A 29 -3.83 -4.29 9.66
C PHE A 29 -3.14 -2.98 10.05
N ASN A 30 -3.84 -1.85 9.99
CA ASN A 30 -3.25 -0.55 10.35
C ASN A 30 -2.87 -0.48 11.84
N GLN A 31 -3.58 -1.20 12.71
CA GLN A 31 -3.17 -1.38 14.11
C GLN A 31 -1.80 -2.09 14.21
N ARG A 32 -1.55 -3.13 13.39
CA ARG A 32 -0.26 -3.81 13.38
C ARG A 32 0.88 -2.89 12.90
N VAL A 33 0.59 -2.00 11.95
CA VAL A 33 1.55 -0.94 11.55
C VAL A 33 1.83 0.02 12.71
N LEU A 34 0.79 0.45 13.44
CA LEU A 34 0.97 1.33 14.60
C LEU A 34 1.77 0.65 15.73
N HIS A 35 1.67 -0.67 15.86
CA HIS A 35 2.42 -1.41 16.86
C HIS A 35 3.94 -1.29 16.67
N LEU A 36 4.42 -1.20 15.43
CA LEU A 36 5.84 -1.00 15.14
C LEU A 36 6.38 0.34 15.69
N ALA A 37 5.52 1.34 15.84
CA ALA A 37 5.90 2.59 16.49
C ALA A 37 6.11 2.43 18.01
N GLN A 38 5.63 1.35 18.62
CA GLN A 38 5.79 1.05 20.05
C GLN A 38 6.91 0.05 20.33
N ASP A 39 7.39 -0.65 19.30
CA ASP A 39 8.38 -1.70 19.47
C ASP A 39 9.77 -1.09 19.81
N PRO A 40 10.33 -1.35 21.00
CA PRO A 40 11.59 -0.76 21.43
C PRO A 40 12.81 -1.30 20.64
N ASP A 41 12.66 -2.45 19.98
CA ASP A 41 13.74 -3.05 19.16
C ASP A 41 13.87 -2.33 17.81
N ILE A 42 12.93 -1.47 17.46
CA ILE A 42 12.94 -0.67 16.21
C ILE A 42 13.62 0.68 16.49
N PRO A 43 14.57 1.13 15.63
CA PRO A 43 15.25 2.41 15.78
C PRO A 43 14.28 3.59 15.84
N LEU A 44 14.61 4.61 16.63
CA LEU A 44 13.66 5.68 17.01
C LEU A 44 13.07 6.45 15.82
N LEU A 45 13.87 6.77 14.79
CA LEU A 45 13.35 7.47 13.62
C LEU A 45 12.51 6.56 12.70
N GLU A 46 12.74 5.24 12.73
CA GLU A 46 11.87 4.29 12.05
C GLU A 46 10.50 4.20 12.75
N ARG A 47 10.48 4.22 14.10
CA ARG A 47 9.23 4.31 14.87
C ARG A 47 8.43 5.56 14.49
N CYS A 48 9.10 6.70 14.27
CA CYS A 48 8.46 7.92 13.75
C CYS A 48 7.90 7.74 12.34
N LYS A 49 8.60 6.98 11.46
CA LYS A 49 8.06 6.64 10.12
C LYS A 49 6.77 5.83 10.25
N PHE A 50 6.70 4.83 11.14
CA PHE A 50 5.49 4.04 11.31
C PHE A 50 4.31 4.84 11.85
N MET A 51 4.54 5.87 12.66
CA MET A 51 3.51 6.86 13.02
C MET A 51 2.97 7.60 11.79
N ALA A 52 3.87 8.07 10.92
CA ALA A 52 3.48 8.76 9.69
C ALA A 52 2.76 7.83 8.70
N ILE A 53 3.25 6.59 8.53
CA ILE A 53 2.63 5.56 7.68
C ILE A 53 1.23 5.22 8.17
N PHE A 54 1.03 5.03 9.48
CA PHE A 54 -0.29 4.78 10.06
C PHE A 54 -1.28 5.89 9.69
N SER A 55 -0.87 7.16 9.80
CA SER A 55 -1.73 8.29 9.44
C SER A 55 -2.02 8.38 7.95
N SER A 56 -1.01 8.20 7.09
CA SER A 56 -1.19 8.18 5.63
C SER A 56 -2.12 7.06 5.19
N ASN A 57 -1.97 5.88 5.78
CA ASN A 57 -2.84 4.74 5.52
C ASN A 57 -4.30 5.06 5.92
N LEU A 58 -4.49 5.68 7.08
CA LEU A 58 -5.82 6.04 7.58
C LEU A 58 -6.47 7.10 6.68
N ASP A 59 -5.70 8.09 6.22
CA ASP A 59 -6.17 9.09 5.26
C ASP A 59 -6.67 8.43 3.96
N GLU A 60 -5.88 7.54 3.36
CA GLU A 60 -6.29 6.81 2.15
C GLU A 60 -7.54 5.95 2.41
N PHE A 61 -7.61 5.30 3.56
CA PHE A 61 -8.76 4.49 3.95
C PHE A 61 -10.06 5.32 3.97
N PHE A 62 -10.02 6.52 4.55
CA PHE A 62 -11.18 7.43 4.53
C PHE A 62 -11.48 7.95 3.13
N MET A 63 -10.47 8.41 2.41
CA MET A 63 -10.62 8.98 1.05
C MET A 63 -11.25 8.00 0.06
N VAL A 64 -11.08 6.70 0.28
CA VAL A 64 -11.42 5.68 -0.70
C VAL A 64 -12.47 4.71 -0.15
N ARG A 65 -12.20 4.10 1.01
CA ARG A 65 -13.02 3.00 1.51
C ARG A 65 -14.23 3.47 2.29
N VAL A 66 -14.02 4.37 3.24
CA VAL A 66 -15.12 4.93 4.04
C VAL A 66 -16.05 5.74 3.13
N ALA A 67 -15.49 6.56 2.22
CA ALA A 67 -16.25 7.29 1.22
C ALA A 67 -17.17 6.35 0.42
N ALA A 68 -16.62 5.25 -0.13
CA ALA A 68 -17.41 4.28 -0.89
C ALA A 68 -18.52 3.59 -0.06
N VAL A 69 -18.28 3.34 1.23
CA VAL A 69 -19.33 2.77 2.13
C VAL A 69 -20.42 3.80 2.42
N GLN A 70 -20.06 5.09 2.65
CA GLN A 70 -21.00 6.18 2.85
C GLN A 70 -21.87 6.41 1.61
N ASP A 71 -21.28 6.44 0.42
CA ASP A 71 -21.99 6.59 -0.87
C ASP A 71 -22.94 5.42 -1.15
N ALA A 72 -22.48 4.21 -0.86
CA ALA A 72 -23.32 3.02 -1.01
C ALA A 72 -24.48 2.99 -0.01
N GLN A 73 -24.28 3.50 1.21
CA GLN A 73 -25.35 3.68 2.20
C GLN A 73 -26.37 4.74 1.71
N ALA A 74 -25.88 5.90 1.29
CA ALA A 74 -26.73 7.00 0.80
C ALA A 74 -27.56 6.61 -0.44
N SER A 75 -27.00 5.77 -1.32
CA SER A 75 -27.68 5.28 -2.53
C SER A 75 -28.59 4.07 -2.28
N GLY A 76 -28.71 3.55 -1.07
CA GLY A 76 -29.55 2.40 -0.72
C GLY A 76 -29.17 1.09 -1.42
N ARG A 77 -27.94 0.95 -1.97
CA ARG A 77 -27.49 -0.28 -2.63
C ARG A 77 -27.41 -1.43 -1.62
N PRO A 78 -27.86 -2.64 -1.95
CA PRO A 78 -27.73 -3.78 -1.04
C PRO A 78 -26.24 -4.12 -0.75
N SER A 79 -25.95 -4.64 0.45
CA SER A 79 -24.62 -5.21 0.74
C SER A 79 -24.48 -6.52 -0.02
N SER A 80 -23.34 -6.71 -0.69
CA SER A 80 -23.00 -7.96 -1.38
C SER A 80 -21.76 -8.62 -0.78
N THR A 81 -21.33 -8.19 0.41
CA THR A 81 -20.17 -8.77 1.09
C THR A 81 -20.53 -10.07 1.77
N PRO A 82 -19.62 -11.07 1.78
CA PRO A 82 -19.91 -12.38 2.40
C PRO A 82 -20.26 -12.32 3.88
N ASP A 83 -19.74 -11.31 4.61
CA ASP A 83 -20.03 -11.07 6.03
C ASP A 83 -21.45 -10.55 6.29
N ALA A 84 -22.17 -10.14 5.26
CA ALA A 84 -23.55 -9.61 5.29
C ALA A 84 -23.82 -8.51 6.32
N LEU A 85 -22.79 -7.85 6.86
CA LEU A 85 -22.96 -6.76 7.85
C LEU A 85 -23.69 -5.57 7.21
N PRO A 86 -24.69 -4.99 7.92
CA PRO A 86 -25.30 -3.72 7.52
C PRO A 86 -24.23 -2.61 7.44
N ARG A 87 -24.32 -1.72 6.44
CA ARG A 87 -23.36 -0.64 6.27
C ARG A 87 -23.30 0.32 7.46
N GLU A 88 -24.45 0.53 8.11
CA GLU A 88 -24.53 1.34 9.32
C GLU A 88 -23.65 0.75 10.43
N ASP A 89 -23.73 -0.56 10.65
CA ASP A 89 -22.91 -1.27 11.65
C ASP A 89 -21.41 -1.23 11.27
N VAL A 90 -21.10 -1.35 9.99
CA VAL A 90 -19.73 -1.20 9.48
C VAL A 90 -19.20 0.20 9.75
N LEU A 91 -19.95 1.26 9.43
CA LEU A 91 -19.54 2.65 9.69
C LEU A 91 -19.42 2.95 11.19
N GLN A 92 -20.33 2.43 12.00
CA GLN A 92 -20.24 2.55 13.46
C GLN A 92 -18.99 1.84 14.00
N GLY A 93 -18.75 0.60 13.55
CA GLY A 93 -17.54 -0.17 13.91
C GLY A 93 -16.25 0.55 13.50
N ILE A 94 -16.21 1.12 12.29
CA ILE A 94 -15.10 1.95 11.83
C ILE A 94 -14.89 3.15 12.77
N GLY A 95 -15.96 3.89 13.07
CA GLY A 95 -15.88 5.07 13.95
C GLY A 95 -15.30 4.77 15.32
N LEU A 96 -15.81 3.73 15.98
CA LEU A 96 -15.33 3.28 17.30
C LEU A 96 -13.86 2.85 17.25
N ARG A 97 -13.51 2.04 16.26
CA ARG A 97 -12.14 1.51 16.13
C ARG A 97 -11.13 2.59 15.78
N VAL A 98 -11.46 3.49 14.87
CA VAL A 98 -10.59 4.62 14.51
C VAL A 98 -10.36 5.52 15.73
N GLN A 99 -11.40 5.83 16.50
CA GLN A 99 -11.27 6.67 17.70
C GLN A 99 -10.33 6.04 18.75
N GLU A 100 -10.37 4.71 18.91
CA GLU A 100 -9.43 3.97 19.77
C GLU A 100 -7.98 4.09 19.23
N LEU A 101 -7.79 3.82 17.94
CA LEU A 101 -6.46 3.80 17.32
C LEU A 101 -5.78 5.17 17.32
N VAL A 102 -6.52 6.26 17.04
CA VAL A 102 -5.94 7.61 17.04
C VAL A 102 -5.61 8.09 18.46
N ARG A 103 -6.40 7.68 19.49
CA ARG A 103 -6.05 7.91 20.90
C ARG A 103 -4.77 7.18 21.28
N ARG A 104 -4.64 5.93 20.86
CA ARG A 104 -3.42 5.14 21.08
C ARG A 104 -2.22 5.79 20.37
N GLN A 105 -2.36 6.23 19.13
CA GLN A 105 -1.32 6.96 18.40
C GLN A 105 -0.86 8.20 19.17
N GLY A 106 -1.79 9.04 19.63
CA GLY A 106 -1.45 10.22 20.43
C GLY A 106 -0.79 9.88 21.76
N ALA A 107 -1.16 8.74 22.39
CA ALA A 107 -0.52 8.28 23.62
C ALA A 107 0.93 7.82 23.37
N ILE A 108 1.19 7.06 22.30
CA ILE A 108 2.54 6.64 21.87
C ILE A 108 3.42 7.88 21.65
N TRP A 109 2.90 8.86 20.93
CA TRP A 109 3.62 10.10 20.66
C TRP A 109 4.04 10.81 21.94
N ARG A 110 3.06 11.12 22.79
CA ARG A 110 3.29 11.96 23.98
C ARG A 110 4.06 11.26 25.09
N ARG A 111 3.85 9.94 25.29
CA ARG A 111 4.39 9.20 26.44
C ARG A 111 5.69 8.46 26.14
N GLU A 112 5.94 8.15 24.85
CA GLU A 112 7.07 7.32 24.45
C GLU A 112 8.00 8.08 23.49
N LEU A 113 7.54 8.40 22.27
CA LEU A 113 8.43 8.90 21.22
C LEU A 113 8.95 10.29 21.47
N GLN A 114 8.12 11.23 21.92
CA GLN A 114 8.54 12.60 22.17
C GLN A 114 9.60 12.71 23.29
N PRO A 115 9.48 12.01 24.44
CA PRO A 115 10.55 11.93 25.43
C PRO A 115 11.84 11.30 24.89
N LEU A 116 11.75 10.16 24.18
CA LEU A 116 12.92 9.47 23.61
C LEU A 116 13.65 10.34 22.56
N LEU A 117 12.89 11.09 21.75
CA LEU A 117 13.48 12.05 20.82
C LEU A 117 14.23 13.17 21.56
N ALA A 118 13.67 13.69 22.65
CA ALA A 118 14.33 14.71 23.47
C ALA A 118 15.63 14.18 24.10
N ASP A 119 15.62 12.95 24.61
CA ASP A 119 16.81 12.27 25.17
C ASP A 119 17.88 12.06 24.08
N ALA A 120 17.45 11.82 22.83
CA ALA A 120 18.34 11.73 21.67
C ALA A 120 18.78 13.08 21.08
N GLY A 121 18.45 14.21 21.74
CA GLY A 121 18.83 15.57 21.31
C GLY A 121 17.91 16.17 20.24
N ILE A 122 16.73 15.58 19.99
CA ILE A 122 15.71 16.12 19.07
C ILE A 122 14.53 16.63 19.89
N ARG A 123 14.59 17.84 20.36
CA ARG A 123 13.54 18.44 21.19
C ARG A 123 12.42 19.02 20.34
N ILE A 124 11.18 18.59 20.59
CA ILE A 124 9.98 19.14 19.94
C ILE A 124 9.17 19.86 21.01
N ALA A 125 8.91 21.16 20.81
CA ALA A 125 8.20 21.97 21.77
C ALA A 125 7.18 22.91 21.09
N ALA A 126 6.04 23.13 21.75
CA ALA A 126 5.12 24.20 21.38
C ALA A 126 5.79 25.58 21.62
N PHE A 127 5.34 26.60 20.89
CA PHE A 127 5.94 27.94 20.95
C PHE A 127 6.02 28.48 22.38
N ASP A 128 5.01 28.31 23.19
CA ASP A 128 4.92 28.80 24.57
C ASP A 128 5.94 28.16 25.55
N ARG A 129 6.55 27.04 25.13
CA ARG A 129 7.55 26.29 25.92
C ARG A 129 8.99 26.58 25.50
N LEU A 130 9.18 27.55 24.65
CA LEU A 130 10.51 27.99 24.18
C LEU A 130 11.21 28.86 25.19
N SER A 131 12.54 28.77 25.27
CA SER A 131 13.37 29.76 25.92
C SER A 131 13.35 31.11 25.15
N GLU A 132 13.77 32.20 25.77
CA GLU A 132 13.76 33.51 25.13
C GLU A 132 14.58 33.54 23.84
N HIS A 133 15.77 32.96 23.86
CA HIS A 133 16.63 32.89 22.68
C HIS A 133 15.98 32.08 21.52
N GLU A 134 15.37 30.93 21.82
CA GLU A 134 14.67 30.12 20.83
C GLU A 134 13.44 30.84 20.29
N ARG A 135 12.73 31.57 21.16
CA ARG A 135 11.54 32.34 20.78
C ARG A 135 11.92 33.44 19.78
N VAL A 136 12.95 34.22 20.05
CA VAL A 136 13.44 35.26 19.13
C VAL A 136 13.79 34.63 17.76
N ALA A 137 14.49 33.51 17.74
CA ALA A 137 14.86 32.86 16.49
C ALA A 137 13.64 32.38 15.68
N ILE A 138 12.59 31.87 16.35
CA ILE A 138 11.34 31.46 15.67
C ILE A 138 10.53 32.67 15.22
N GLU A 139 10.49 33.75 15.99
CA GLU A 139 9.83 35.01 15.62
C GLU A 139 10.43 35.62 14.36
N GLU A 140 11.77 35.68 14.26
CA GLU A 140 12.45 36.15 13.05
C GLU A 140 12.10 35.31 11.83
N ARG A 141 12.01 33.98 12.00
CA ARG A 141 11.57 33.08 10.92
C ARG A 141 10.11 33.27 10.60
N PHE A 142 9.25 33.42 11.60
CA PHE A 142 7.82 33.68 11.40
C PHE A 142 7.61 34.92 10.53
N GLU A 143 8.26 36.03 10.86
CA GLU A 143 8.17 37.29 10.09
C GLU A 143 8.62 37.12 8.64
N ARG A 144 9.73 36.44 8.44
CA ARG A 144 10.36 36.35 7.13
C ARG A 144 9.75 35.28 6.23
N GLU A 145 9.37 34.11 6.79
CA GLU A 145 9.05 32.92 6.03
C GLU A 145 7.56 32.53 6.12
N VAL A 146 6.90 32.79 7.25
CA VAL A 146 5.56 32.31 7.54
C VAL A 146 4.51 33.39 7.35
N TYR A 147 4.63 34.52 8.05
CA TYR A 147 3.65 35.61 8.03
C TYR A 147 3.27 36.09 6.62
N PRO A 148 4.22 36.29 5.67
CA PRO A 148 3.90 36.78 4.33
C PRO A 148 3.05 35.84 3.47
N VAL A 149 2.98 34.56 3.83
CA VAL A 149 2.22 33.55 3.08
C VAL A 149 0.89 33.20 3.75
N LEU A 150 0.62 33.72 4.94
CA LEU A 150 -0.65 33.51 5.63
C LEU A 150 -1.74 34.40 5.06
N THR A 151 -2.91 33.80 4.86
CA THR A 151 -4.11 34.52 4.39
C THR A 151 -5.30 34.12 5.24
N PRO A 152 -5.72 34.93 6.22
CA PRO A 152 -6.93 34.69 6.96
C PRO A 152 -8.15 34.92 6.07
N LEU A 153 -9.15 34.04 6.19
CA LEU A 153 -10.43 34.13 5.47
C LEU A 153 -11.56 34.16 6.49
N ALA A 154 -12.24 35.29 6.58
CA ALA A 154 -13.42 35.44 7.45
C ALA A 154 -14.70 35.03 6.74
N VAL A 155 -15.69 34.54 7.51
CA VAL A 155 -17.03 34.17 7.07
C VAL A 155 -18.02 35.21 7.59
N GLY A 156 -18.92 35.70 6.74
CA GLY A 156 -19.91 36.70 7.11
C GLY A 156 -20.94 36.97 6.00
N PRO A 157 -21.79 37.97 6.18
CA PRO A 157 -22.76 38.36 5.13
C PRO A 157 -22.04 38.65 3.82
N GLY A 158 -22.36 37.92 2.74
CA GLY A 158 -21.70 38.04 1.44
C GLY A 158 -20.34 37.35 1.32
N LEU A 159 -19.82 36.75 2.40
CA LEU A 159 -18.58 35.97 2.42
C LEU A 159 -18.88 34.50 2.81
N PRO A 160 -19.10 33.61 1.82
CA PRO A 160 -19.45 32.23 2.10
C PRO A 160 -18.31 31.50 2.82
N PHE A 161 -18.69 30.37 3.45
CA PHE A 161 -17.68 29.50 4.09
C PHE A 161 -16.61 29.08 3.08
N PRO A 162 -15.31 29.30 3.40
CA PRO A 162 -14.24 29.04 2.46
C PRO A 162 -14.09 27.55 2.16
N TYR A 163 -13.72 27.24 0.93
CA TYR A 163 -13.38 25.87 0.56
C TYR A 163 -12.19 25.37 1.36
N ILE A 164 -12.38 24.24 2.06
CA ILE A 164 -11.32 23.54 2.79
C ILE A 164 -10.79 22.38 1.93
N SER A 165 -9.53 22.47 1.53
CA SER A 165 -8.89 21.41 0.74
C SER A 165 -8.66 20.14 1.59
N GLY A 166 -8.86 18.97 0.98
CA GLY A 166 -8.63 17.69 1.65
C GLY A 166 -7.22 17.57 2.22
N LEU A 167 -7.10 16.96 3.38
CA LEU A 167 -5.87 16.72 4.14
C LEU A 167 -5.10 17.98 4.58
N SER A 168 -5.60 19.18 4.32
CA SER A 168 -4.95 20.39 4.79
C SER A 168 -5.23 20.63 6.28
N LEU A 169 -4.19 21.03 7.02
CA LEU A 169 -4.31 21.48 8.38
C LEU A 169 -4.73 22.97 8.39
N ASN A 170 -5.63 23.30 9.30
CA ASN A 170 -6.21 24.64 9.40
C ASN A 170 -6.40 25.03 10.86
N LEU A 171 -6.39 26.35 11.11
CA LEU A 171 -6.89 26.95 12.34
C LEU A 171 -8.24 27.57 12.03
N GLY A 172 -9.26 27.18 12.76
CA GLY A 172 -10.57 27.85 12.82
C GLY A 172 -10.60 28.78 14.02
N LEU A 173 -11.14 29.96 13.87
CA LEU A 173 -11.08 30.99 14.88
C LEU A 173 -12.47 31.64 15.05
N THR A 174 -12.81 31.95 16.28
CA THR A 174 -13.90 32.91 16.59
C THR A 174 -13.28 34.27 16.83
N VAL A 175 -13.60 35.24 15.97
CA VAL A 175 -13.07 36.61 16.03
C VAL A 175 -14.21 37.56 16.33
N ARG A 176 -14.04 38.42 17.34
CA ARG A 176 -15.01 39.42 17.78
C ARG A 176 -14.53 40.83 17.43
N ASP A 177 -15.42 41.61 16.86
CA ASP A 177 -15.24 43.05 16.77
C ASP A 177 -15.58 43.68 18.14
N PRO A 178 -14.62 44.29 18.84
CA PRO A 178 -14.86 44.86 20.16
C PRO A 178 -15.74 46.15 20.14
N ILE A 179 -15.93 46.77 18.96
CA ILE A 179 -16.73 47.97 18.80
C ILE A 179 -18.17 47.58 18.48
N GLU A 180 -18.37 46.72 17.49
CA GLU A 180 -19.70 46.31 17.02
C GLU A 180 -20.25 45.10 17.78
N ASN A 181 -19.39 44.46 18.59
CA ASN A 181 -19.66 43.20 19.31
C ASN A 181 -20.13 42.07 18.38
N GLU A 182 -19.76 42.14 17.10
CA GLU A 182 -20.09 41.13 16.11
C GLU A 182 -19.05 40.02 16.18
N VAL A 183 -19.53 38.76 16.16
CA VAL A 183 -18.69 37.56 16.21
C VAL A 183 -18.69 36.90 14.84
N ARG A 184 -17.51 36.60 14.31
CA ARG A 184 -17.34 35.94 13.01
C ARG A 184 -16.40 34.75 13.10
N PHE A 185 -16.66 33.75 12.28
CA PHE A 185 -15.72 32.66 12.05
C PHE A 185 -14.64 33.12 11.07
N ALA A 186 -13.40 32.81 11.37
CA ALA A 186 -12.27 32.98 10.45
C ALA A 186 -11.47 31.68 10.33
N ARG A 187 -10.80 31.50 9.21
CA ARG A 187 -9.97 30.37 8.94
C ARG A 187 -8.58 30.79 8.46
N ILE A 188 -7.54 30.13 8.98
CA ILE A 188 -6.16 30.22 8.52
C ILE A 188 -5.71 28.83 8.07
N LYS A 189 -5.22 28.71 6.83
CA LYS A 189 -4.61 27.46 6.35
C LYS A 189 -3.15 27.43 6.77
N VAL A 190 -2.71 26.33 7.37
CA VAL A 190 -1.29 26.05 7.58
C VAL A 190 -0.65 25.77 6.23
N PRO A 191 0.37 26.55 5.79
CA PRO A 191 0.93 26.43 4.45
C PRO A 191 1.64 25.07 4.24
N PRO A 192 1.20 24.24 3.29
CA PRO A 192 1.73 22.88 3.14
C PRO A 192 3.13 22.83 2.48
N ARG A 193 3.60 23.94 1.92
CA ARG A 193 4.93 24.03 1.31
C ARG A 193 6.03 24.48 2.28
N LEU A 194 5.64 24.96 3.46
CA LEU A 194 6.58 25.26 4.52
C LEU A 194 6.93 23.98 5.30
N PRO A 195 8.13 23.91 5.90
CA PRO A 195 8.48 22.81 6.80
C PRO A 195 7.44 22.67 7.91
N ARG A 196 7.06 21.42 8.21
CA ARG A 196 6.09 21.14 9.28
C ARG A 196 6.61 21.55 10.67
N PHE A 197 7.92 21.48 10.85
CA PHE A 197 8.62 21.94 12.05
C PHE A 197 9.62 23.04 11.67
N LEU A 198 9.52 24.18 12.34
CA LEU A 198 10.53 25.22 12.26
C LEU A 198 11.64 24.91 13.26
N ALA A 199 12.90 25.01 12.83
CA ALA A 199 14.04 24.76 13.70
C ALA A 199 14.57 26.08 14.32
N ALA A 200 14.87 26.05 15.62
CA ALA A 200 15.64 27.08 16.34
C ALA A 200 16.73 26.32 17.13
N GLY A 201 17.95 26.23 16.56
CA GLY A 201 18.98 25.35 17.08
C GLY A 201 18.51 23.87 17.07
N ASP A 202 18.58 23.24 18.24
CA ASP A 202 18.20 21.83 18.42
C ASP A 202 16.70 21.62 18.67
N VAL A 203 15.92 22.71 18.80
CA VAL A 203 14.49 22.61 19.00
C VAL A 203 13.73 22.69 17.68
N LEU A 204 12.68 21.90 17.58
CA LEU A 204 11.73 21.86 16.48
C LEU A 204 10.37 22.31 16.99
N VAL A 205 9.79 23.31 16.34
CA VAL A 205 8.50 23.90 16.74
C VAL A 205 7.47 23.61 15.68
N PRO A 206 6.33 22.96 16.01
CA PRO A 206 5.25 22.73 15.05
C PRO A 206 4.76 24.04 14.46
N LEU A 207 4.65 24.10 13.14
CA LEU A 207 4.28 25.32 12.40
C LEU A 207 2.91 25.86 12.83
N GLU A 208 1.94 24.97 13.09
CA GLU A 208 0.63 25.36 13.61
C GLU A 208 0.71 26.03 14.99
N SER A 209 1.60 25.58 15.89
CA SER A 209 1.80 26.20 17.20
C SER A 209 2.38 27.63 17.08
N VAL A 210 3.27 27.84 16.11
CA VAL A 210 3.82 29.18 15.82
C VAL A 210 2.74 30.09 15.26
N ILE A 211 1.93 29.61 14.31
CA ILE A 211 0.84 30.40 13.72
C ILE A 211 -0.22 30.73 14.78
N GLU A 212 -0.60 29.75 15.60
CA GLU A 212 -1.59 29.91 16.65
C GLU A 212 -1.18 30.96 17.70
N HIS A 213 0.10 31.00 18.07
CA HIS A 213 0.62 32.00 18.97
C HIS A 213 0.53 33.44 18.39
N HIS A 214 0.62 33.61 17.08
CA HIS A 214 0.65 34.88 16.40
C HIS A 214 -0.67 35.26 15.70
N VAL A 215 -1.77 34.59 16.02
CA VAL A 215 -3.06 34.85 15.33
C VAL A 215 -3.56 36.27 15.46
N ASP A 216 -3.33 36.92 16.62
CA ASP A 216 -3.76 38.32 16.88
C ASP A 216 -3.19 39.29 15.85
N ARG A 217 -1.98 39.02 15.35
CA ARG A 217 -1.31 39.87 14.34
C ARG A 217 -1.99 39.82 12.97
N LEU A 218 -2.78 38.74 12.70
CA LEU A 218 -3.53 38.60 11.46
C LEU A 218 -4.91 39.28 11.53
N PHE A 219 -5.34 39.69 12.72
CA PHE A 219 -6.63 40.34 12.96
C PHE A 219 -6.47 41.67 13.77
N PRO A 220 -5.75 42.65 13.23
CA PRO A 220 -5.51 43.90 13.97
C PRO A 220 -6.80 44.60 14.33
N GLY A 221 -6.95 44.96 15.62
CA GLY A 221 -8.15 45.60 16.14
C GLY A 221 -9.32 44.67 16.47
N MET A 222 -9.17 43.39 16.26
CA MET A 222 -10.17 42.38 16.62
C MET A 222 -9.68 41.56 17.82
N GLU A 223 -10.64 40.91 18.53
CA GLU A 223 -10.35 39.98 19.62
C GLU A 223 -10.50 38.55 19.13
N VAL A 224 -9.46 37.72 19.26
CA VAL A 224 -9.55 36.28 19.01
C VAL A 224 -10.09 35.60 20.29
N VAL A 225 -11.31 35.09 20.21
CA VAL A 225 -12.02 34.52 21.36
C VAL A 225 -11.66 33.06 21.59
N ASP A 226 -11.70 32.25 20.51
CA ASP A 226 -11.43 30.84 20.52
C ASP A 226 -10.64 30.42 19.29
N THR A 227 -9.86 29.36 19.42
CA THR A 227 -9.14 28.71 18.31
C THR A 227 -9.39 27.20 18.31
N VAL A 228 -9.34 26.59 17.13
CA VAL A 228 -9.39 25.13 16.96
C VAL A 228 -8.52 24.70 15.80
N GLN A 229 -7.66 23.73 16.02
CA GLN A 229 -6.98 23.03 14.94
C GLN A 229 -7.94 22.01 14.32
N PHE A 230 -8.06 22.02 13.01
CA PHE A 230 -8.93 21.08 12.31
C PHE A 230 -8.37 20.65 10.96
N ARG A 231 -8.83 19.47 10.49
CA ARG A 231 -8.44 18.85 9.23
C ARG A 231 -9.65 18.13 8.64
N VAL A 232 -9.80 18.17 7.32
CA VAL A 232 -10.87 17.43 6.63
C VAL A 232 -10.29 16.40 5.68
N THR A 233 -10.92 15.23 5.61
CA THR A 233 -10.68 14.25 4.56
C THR A 233 -11.86 14.27 3.60
N ARG A 234 -11.56 14.32 2.29
CA ARG A 234 -12.59 14.34 1.24
C ARG A 234 -12.58 13.05 0.45
N ASP A 235 -13.73 12.67 -0.08
CA ASP A 235 -13.82 11.59 -1.05
C ASP A 235 -12.90 11.84 -2.24
N ALA A 236 -12.14 10.82 -2.63
CA ALA A 236 -11.24 10.84 -3.78
C ALA A 236 -11.54 9.68 -4.76
N ASP A 237 -12.60 8.92 -4.55
CA ASP A 237 -12.92 7.71 -5.32
C ASP A 237 -14.07 7.95 -6.31
N TYR A 238 -13.84 8.84 -7.28
CA TYR A 238 -14.77 9.01 -8.38
C TYR A 238 -14.53 7.95 -9.45
N ALA A 239 -15.58 7.23 -9.84
CA ALA A 239 -15.54 6.33 -10.98
C ALA A 239 -15.35 7.13 -12.29
N ILE A 240 -14.42 6.68 -13.13
CA ILE A 240 -14.33 7.15 -14.51
C ILE A 240 -15.34 6.35 -15.31
N SER A 241 -16.06 7.02 -16.24
CA SER A 241 -16.82 6.30 -17.26
C SER A 241 -15.81 5.60 -18.19
N ASP A 242 -15.83 4.27 -18.20
CA ASP A 242 -14.97 3.45 -19.06
C ASP A 242 -15.32 3.60 -20.56
N GLU A 243 -16.37 4.36 -20.89
CA GLU A 243 -16.87 4.62 -22.25
C GLU A 243 -16.34 5.93 -22.85
N SER A 244 -15.34 6.56 -22.23
CA SER A 244 -14.77 7.81 -22.73
C SER A 244 -13.83 7.55 -23.91
N ASP A 245 -14.11 8.16 -25.07
CA ASP A 245 -13.23 8.15 -26.25
C ASP A 245 -11.86 8.82 -25.97
N ASP A 246 -11.78 9.68 -24.96
CA ASP A 246 -10.58 10.33 -24.46
C ASP A 246 -10.33 9.96 -22.98
N LEU A 247 -9.67 8.84 -22.76
CA LEU A 247 -9.35 8.36 -21.42
C LEU A 247 -8.42 9.33 -20.66
N LEU A 248 -7.44 9.93 -21.32
CA LEU A 248 -6.51 10.88 -20.69
C LEU A 248 -7.23 12.14 -20.22
N GLY A 249 -8.06 12.74 -21.07
CA GLY A 249 -8.88 13.88 -20.73
C GLY A 249 -9.85 13.57 -19.59
N ALA A 250 -10.44 12.37 -19.59
CA ALA A 250 -11.32 11.90 -18.51
C ALA A 250 -10.57 11.76 -17.17
N VAL A 251 -9.35 11.20 -17.17
CA VAL A 251 -8.49 11.11 -15.98
C VAL A 251 -8.09 12.49 -15.47
N GLU A 252 -7.68 13.41 -16.36
CA GLU A 252 -7.35 14.79 -15.96
C GLU A 252 -8.56 15.54 -15.38
N ALA A 253 -9.75 15.35 -15.95
CA ALA A 253 -10.99 15.91 -15.41
C ALA A 253 -11.34 15.34 -14.04
N GLN A 254 -11.12 14.03 -13.83
CA GLN A 254 -11.33 13.38 -12.54
C GLN A 254 -10.36 13.91 -11.48
N ILE A 255 -9.07 14.06 -11.80
CA ILE A 255 -8.08 14.64 -10.87
C ILE A 255 -8.54 16.04 -10.40
N ARG A 256 -9.12 16.84 -11.30
CA ARG A 256 -9.71 18.15 -10.96
C ARG A 256 -10.93 18.01 -10.06
N ARG A 257 -11.84 17.07 -10.35
CA ARG A 257 -13.08 16.82 -9.57
C ARG A 257 -12.80 16.30 -8.17
N ARG A 258 -11.76 15.45 -7.96
CA ARG A 258 -11.37 14.96 -6.64
C ARG A 258 -11.13 16.07 -5.62
N ARG A 259 -10.75 17.26 -6.06
CA ARG A 259 -10.56 18.40 -5.17
C ARG A 259 -11.86 18.83 -4.47
N PHE A 260 -13.02 18.56 -5.08
CA PHE A 260 -14.34 19.00 -4.63
C PHE A 260 -15.21 17.87 -4.07
N GLY A 261 -14.63 16.70 -3.76
CA GLY A 261 -15.34 15.61 -3.11
C GLY A 261 -15.98 16.02 -1.79
N HIS A 262 -17.08 15.36 -1.44
CA HIS A 262 -17.72 15.62 -0.14
C HIS A 262 -16.78 15.29 1.02
N VAL A 263 -17.02 15.90 2.19
CA VAL A 263 -16.20 15.63 3.37
C VAL A 263 -16.65 14.32 4.00
N VAL A 264 -15.73 13.38 4.12
CA VAL A 264 -15.98 12.05 4.71
C VAL A 264 -15.51 11.96 6.16
N ARG A 265 -14.64 12.88 6.60
CA ARG A 265 -14.13 12.95 7.98
C ARG A 265 -13.76 14.39 8.32
N LEU A 266 -14.15 14.83 9.51
CA LEU A 266 -13.67 16.04 10.16
C LEU A 266 -12.85 15.63 11.40
N GLU A 267 -11.58 16.01 11.45
CA GLU A 267 -10.69 15.85 12.60
C GLU A 267 -10.54 17.19 13.30
N VAL A 268 -10.69 17.20 14.61
CA VAL A 268 -10.52 18.38 15.47
C VAL A 268 -9.69 17.99 16.69
N ALA A 269 -8.99 18.96 17.29
CA ALA A 269 -8.30 18.74 18.57
C ALA A 269 -9.27 18.18 19.63
N ASP A 270 -8.78 17.33 20.52
CA ASP A 270 -9.62 16.68 21.54
C ASP A 270 -10.22 17.67 22.55
N ASP A 271 -9.59 18.82 22.78
CA ASP A 271 -10.03 19.94 23.60
C ASP A 271 -10.82 21.02 22.84
N ALA A 272 -11.10 20.81 21.55
CA ALA A 272 -11.78 21.80 20.70
C ALA A 272 -13.12 22.29 21.27
N PRO A 273 -13.39 23.64 21.25
CA PRO A 273 -14.65 24.21 21.71
C PRO A 273 -15.87 23.63 20.98
N ALA A 274 -16.87 23.21 21.72
CA ALA A 274 -18.05 22.51 21.15
C ALA A 274 -18.82 23.35 20.11
N ASP A 275 -18.89 24.66 20.31
CA ASP A 275 -19.59 25.56 19.41
C ASP A 275 -18.84 25.74 18.09
N LEU A 276 -17.50 25.86 18.11
CA LEU A 276 -16.70 25.86 16.90
C LEU A 276 -16.80 24.54 16.12
N VAL A 277 -16.78 23.41 16.83
CA VAL A 277 -16.92 22.10 16.20
C VAL A 277 -18.30 21.98 15.53
N ARG A 278 -19.37 22.44 16.18
CA ARG A 278 -20.72 22.46 15.60
C ARG A 278 -20.77 23.33 14.35
N GLN A 279 -20.25 24.56 14.43
CA GLN A 279 -20.18 25.50 13.29
C GLN A 279 -19.41 24.89 12.10
N LEU A 280 -18.28 24.24 12.34
CA LEU A 280 -17.51 23.54 11.32
C LEU A 280 -18.32 22.39 10.71
N SER A 281 -18.96 21.56 11.53
CA SER A 281 -19.76 20.41 11.06
C SER A 281 -20.91 20.87 10.18
N ASP A 282 -21.67 21.89 10.60
CA ASP A 282 -22.80 22.43 9.87
C ASP A 282 -22.34 23.05 8.53
N SER A 283 -21.27 23.84 8.56
CA SER A 283 -20.73 24.50 7.37
C SER A 283 -20.14 23.53 6.34
N LEU A 284 -19.62 22.40 6.79
CA LEU A 284 -19.02 21.35 5.95
C LEU A 284 -20.00 20.24 5.57
N GLY A 285 -21.20 20.24 6.14
CA GLY A 285 -22.22 19.21 5.93
C GLY A 285 -21.79 17.84 6.48
N VAL A 286 -21.04 17.82 7.59
CA VAL A 286 -20.48 16.60 8.19
C VAL A 286 -21.41 16.09 9.29
N ARG A 287 -21.74 14.80 9.25
CA ARG A 287 -22.54 14.18 10.32
C ARG A 287 -21.74 14.07 11.60
N GLN A 288 -22.40 14.12 12.76
CA GLN A 288 -21.74 14.05 14.06
C GLN A 288 -20.88 12.78 14.24
N GLN A 289 -21.29 11.67 13.66
CA GLN A 289 -20.54 10.41 13.68
C GLN A 289 -19.24 10.43 12.86
N ASP A 290 -19.10 11.38 11.93
CA ASP A 290 -17.93 11.55 11.05
C ASP A 290 -16.96 12.62 11.60
N VAL A 291 -17.22 13.12 12.82
CA VAL A 291 -16.35 14.04 13.56
C VAL A 291 -15.48 13.26 14.55
N TYR A 292 -14.17 13.41 14.41
CA TYR A 292 -13.18 12.72 15.24
C TYR A 292 -12.42 13.72 16.11
N ARG A 293 -12.50 13.55 17.42
CA ARG A 293 -11.68 14.30 18.38
C ARG A 293 -10.37 13.56 18.57
N VAL A 294 -9.27 14.20 18.18
CA VAL A 294 -7.94 13.57 18.04
C VAL A 294 -6.93 14.32 18.91
N PRO A 295 -6.09 13.58 19.68
CA PRO A 295 -4.96 14.20 20.38
C PRO A 295 -3.99 14.86 19.40
N LEU A 296 -3.51 16.07 19.73
CA LEU A 296 -2.49 16.77 18.93
C LEU A 296 -1.16 16.00 18.90
N PRO A 297 -0.41 16.11 17.78
CA PRO A 297 -0.73 16.84 16.53
C PRO A 297 -1.77 16.11 15.68
N LEU A 298 -2.60 16.84 14.95
CA LEU A 298 -3.63 16.24 14.07
C LEU A 298 -3.03 15.52 12.86
N ASP A 299 -1.86 15.93 12.42
CA ASP A 299 -1.20 15.40 11.22
C ASP A 299 0.18 14.83 11.55
N PHE A 300 0.23 13.53 11.78
CA PHE A 300 1.49 12.82 12.01
C PHE A 300 2.31 12.56 10.73
N THR A 301 1.79 12.85 9.53
CA THR A 301 2.59 12.73 8.31
C THR A 301 3.77 13.70 8.32
N GLY A 302 3.69 14.80 9.07
CA GLY A 302 4.80 15.71 9.32
C GLY A 302 6.05 15.06 9.94
N LEU A 303 5.93 13.89 10.57
CA LEU A 303 7.06 13.15 11.14
C LEU A 303 8.02 12.62 10.06
N TRP A 304 7.65 12.59 8.79
CA TRP A 304 8.60 12.34 7.70
C TRP A 304 9.77 13.33 7.71
N GLN A 305 9.54 14.58 8.13
CA GLN A 305 10.61 15.57 8.30
C GLN A 305 11.63 15.16 9.38
N LEU A 306 11.17 14.53 10.47
CA LEU A 306 12.06 13.98 11.50
C LEU A 306 12.81 12.76 10.97
N ALA A 307 12.07 11.86 10.34
CA ALA A 307 12.65 10.65 9.77
C ALA A 307 13.70 10.94 8.68
N SER A 308 13.70 12.13 8.06
CA SER A 308 14.71 12.54 7.08
C SER A 308 15.98 13.15 7.69
N LYS A 309 16.06 13.34 9.04
CA LYS A 309 17.27 13.87 9.68
C LYS A 309 18.46 12.93 9.51
N ASP A 310 19.63 13.51 9.35
CA ASP A 310 20.90 12.76 9.26
C ASP A 310 21.34 12.31 10.68
N ARG A 311 20.79 11.19 11.10
CA ARG A 311 21.04 10.51 12.39
C ARG A 311 21.03 9.00 12.15
N PRO A 312 22.11 8.45 11.58
CA PRO A 312 22.21 7.02 11.28
C PRO A 312 22.10 6.14 12.53
N ASP A 313 22.51 6.65 13.69
CA ASP A 313 22.38 5.99 15.00
C ASP A 313 20.92 5.75 15.44
N LEU A 314 19.94 6.43 14.83
CA LEU A 314 18.52 6.33 15.14
C LEU A 314 17.70 5.68 14.00
N ARG A 315 18.36 5.05 13.03
CA ARG A 315 17.75 4.42 11.85
C ARG A 315 18.22 2.98 11.69
N ASP A 316 17.50 2.23 10.87
CA ASP A 316 18.00 0.97 10.35
C ASP A 316 19.28 1.20 9.56
N GLU A 317 20.24 0.27 9.71
CA GLU A 317 21.38 0.25 8.81
C GLU A 317 20.91 0.10 7.36
N PRO A 318 21.45 0.90 6.42
CA PRO A 318 21.15 0.71 5.01
C PRO A 318 21.44 -0.73 4.58
N TRP A 319 20.53 -1.30 3.82
CA TRP A 319 20.74 -2.60 3.21
C TRP A 319 21.26 -2.42 1.78
N ASP A 320 22.48 -2.84 1.56
CA ASP A 320 23.07 -2.95 0.23
C ASP A 320 22.89 -4.40 -0.23
N ALA A 321 21.92 -4.57 -1.13
CA ALA A 321 21.59 -5.89 -1.65
C ALA A 321 22.78 -6.49 -2.41
N PRO A 322 23.17 -7.74 -2.10
CA PRO A 322 24.24 -8.40 -2.82
C PRO A 322 23.83 -8.67 -4.28
N ARG A 323 24.83 -8.73 -5.14
CA ARG A 323 24.63 -9.17 -6.53
C ARG A 323 24.62 -10.68 -6.58
N GLU A 324 23.60 -11.22 -7.20
CA GLU A 324 23.48 -12.66 -7.38
C GLU A 324 24.67 -13.25 -8.16
N PRO A 325 25.22 -14.42 -7.74
CA PRO A 325 26.38 -15.03 -8.40
C PRO A 325 26.20 -15.30 -9.90
N TRP A 326 24.96 -15.52 -10.34
CA TRP A 326 24.67 -15.73 -11.77
C TRP A 326 24.66 -14.43 -12.60
N LEU A 327 24.76 -13.26 -11.96
CA LEU A 327 24.91 -11.94 -12.60
C LEU A 327 26.37 -11.50 -12.76
N THR A 328 27.31 -12.17 -12.09
CA THR A 328 28.73 -11.80 -12.11
C THR A 328 29.61 -13.01 -12.34
N SER A 329 30.72 -12.85 -13.07
CA SER A 329 31.82 -13.83 -13.16
C SER A 329 33.12 -13.09 -12.97
N ASP A 330 33.92 -13.50 -11.97
CA ASP A 330 35.17 -12.85 -11.60
C ASP A 330 35.05 -11.32 -11.36
N GLY A 331 33.87 -10.87 -10.89
CA GLY A 331 33.55 -9.46 -10.67
C GLY A 331 33.02 -8.72 -11.91
N ASP A 332 33.07 -9.31 -13.09
CA ASP A 332 32.53 -8.74 -14.30
C ASP A 332 31.07 -9.13 -14.53
N PRO A 333 30.23 -8.20 -15.06
CA PRO A 333 28.84 -8.46 -15.35
C PRO A 333 28.66 -9.53 -16.46
N ILE A 334 27.90 -10.60 -16.18
CA ILE A 334 27.56 -11.63 -17.16
C ILE A 334 26.47 -11.14 -18.11
N ASP A 335 26.43 -11.68 -19.34
CA ASP A 335 25.29 -11.56 -20.25
C ASP A 335 24.03 -12.20 -19.64
N ILE A 336 23.04 -11.36 -19.26
CA ILE A 336 21.82 -11.84 -18.62
C ILE A 336 21.01 -12.79 -19.49
N PHE A 337 21.01 -12.59 -20.83
CA PHE A 337 20.35 -13.50 -21.76
C PHE A 337 21.05 -14.87 -21.80
N ALA A 338 22.37 -14.90 -21.66
CA ALA A 338 23.11 -16.16 -21.56
C ALA A 338 22.82 -16.86 -20.23
N ALA A 339 22.64 -16.13 -19.15
CA ALA A 339 22.23 -16.70 -17.87
C ALA A 339 20.84 -17.33 -17.96
N ILE A 340 19.84 -16.61 -18.49
CA ILE A 340 18.45 -17.10 -18.66
C ILE A 340 18.38 -18.31 -19.61
N ARG A 341 19.24 -18.41 -20.60
CA ARG A 341 19.32 -19.60 -21.48
C ARG A 341 19.77 -20.85 -20.77
N ARG A 342 20.52 -20.75 -19.68
CA ARG A 342 20.98 -21.90 -18.89
C ARG A 342 19.87 -22.49 -18.00
N GLY A 343 18.90 -21.67 -17.62
CA GLY A 343 17.77 -22.05 -16.77
C GLY A 343 17.01 -20.81 -16.31
N ASP A 344 15.83 -21.01 -15.79
CA ASP A 344 15.03 -19.96 -15.17
C ASP A 344 15.79 -19.35 -13.98
N LEU A 345 15.59 -18.06 -13.72
CA LEU A 345 16.26 -17.34 -12.64
C LEU A 345 15.21 -16.64 -11.78
N LEU A 346 15.35 -16.74 -10.46
CA LEU A 346 14.49 -16.10 -9.49
C LEU A 346 15.25 -14.96 -8.78
N VAL A 347 14.60 -13.84 -8.54
CA VAL A 347 15.09 -12.74 -7.70
C VAL A 347 14.07 -12.42 -6.63
N HIS A 348 14.55 -12.06 -5.45
CA HIS A 348 13.72 -11.70 -4.30
C HIS A 348 14.11 -10.34 -3.73
N HIS A 349 13.52 -9.26 -4.23
CA HIS A 349 13.75 -7.91 -3.71
C HIS A 349 13.12 -7.72 -2.32
N PRO A 350 13.70 -6.87 -1.46
CA PRO A 350 14.91 -6.08 -1.60
C PRO A 350 16.18 -6.86 -1.25
N TYR A 351 16.08 -8.17 -1.03
CA TYR A 351 17.22 -9.00 -0.62
C TYR A 351 18.24 -9.14 -1.74
N ASP A 352 17.77 -9.17 -2.99
CA ASP A 352 18.57 -9.18 -4.20
C ASP A 352 18.53 -7.81 -4.89
N ASP A 353 19.61 -7.44 -5.60
CA ASP A 353 19.76 -6.13 -6.24
C ASP A 353 18.85 -5.98 -7.47
N PHE A 354 17.92 -5.02 -7.40
CA PHE A 354 16.99 -4.70 -8.48
C PHE A 354 17.70 -4.07 -9.70
N GLU A 355 18.69 -3.21 -9.47
CA GLU A 355 19.46 -2.57 -10.52
C GLU A 355 20.28 -3.60 -11.30
N ALA A 356 21.00 -4.46 -10.58
CA ALA A 356 21.84 -5.49 -11.18
C ALA A 356 21.02 -6.59 -11.90
N SER A 357 19.75 -6.76 -11.61
CA SER A 357 18.87 -7.77 -12.20
C SER A 357 17.86 -7.18 -13.19
N VAL A 358 16.81 -6.57 -12.71
CA VAL A 358 15.66 -6.14 -13.54
C VAL A 358 16.00 -4.94 -14.43
N GLU A 359 16.67 -3.93 -13.88
CA GLU A 359 17.07 -2.77 -14.70
C GLU A 359 18.09 -3.17 -15.74
N ARG A 360 19.06 -3.99 -15.35
CA ARG A 360 20.05 -4.53 -16.26
C ARG A 360 19.44 -5.35 -17.39
N PHE A 361 18.41 -6.14 -17.14
CA PHE A 361 17.70 -6.90 -18.18
C PHE A 361 17.19 -5.97 -19.28
N VAL A 362 16.61 -4.82 -18.90
CA VAL A 362 16.13 -3.82 -19.85
C VAL A 362 17.32 -3.07 -20.51
N GLU A 363 18.30 -2.64 -19.74
CA GLU A 363 19.46 -1.89 -20.27
C GLU A 363 20.29 -2.73 -21.26
N GLN A 364 20.52 -4.01 -20.96
CA GLN A 364 21.21 -4.90 -21.87
C GLN A 364 20.39 -5.13 -23.14
N ALA A 365 19.03 -5.22 -23.03
CA ALA A 365 18.16 -5.30 -24.21
C ALA A 365 18.24 -4.05 -25.09
N VAL A 366 18.39 -2.87 -24.49
CA VAL A 366 18.59 -1.63 -25.24
C VAL A 366 19.93 -1.62 -25.97
N ALA A 367 20.99 -2.05 -25.32
CA ALA A 367 22.36 -2.03 -25.88
C ALA A 367 22.62 -3.11 -26.95
N ASP A 368 21.89 -4.23 -26.91
CA ASP A 368 22.13 -5.39 -27.78
C ASP A 368 21.53 -5.17 -29.18
N PRO A 369 22.34 -5.10 -30.27
CA PRO A 369 21.85 -4.92 -31.62
C PRO A 369 21.02 -6.09 -32.17
N SER A 370 21.09 -7.27 -31.51
CA SER A 370 20.28 -8.44 -31.87
C SER A 370 18.84 -8.36 -31.33
N VAL A 371 18.56 -7.44 -30.42
CA VAL A 371 17.21 -7.22 -29.89
C VAL A 371 16.36 -6.48 -30.93
N LEU A 372 15.24 -7.09 -31.29
CA LEU A 372 14.28 -6.61 -32.28
C LEU A 372 13.16 -5.78 -31.67
N ALA A 373 12.69 -6.23 -30.49
CA ALA A 373 11.58 -5.56 -29.82
C ALA A 373 11.66 -5.70 -28.29
N ILE A 374 11.10 -4.69 -27.60
CA ILE A 374 10.90 -4.68 -26.14
C ILE A 374 9.44 -4.34 -25.87
N LYS A 375 8.74 -5.18 -25.08
CA LYS A 375 7.38 -4.93 -24.62
C LYS A 375 7.37 -4.89 -23.10
N GLN A 376 6.73 -3.87 -22.48
CA GLN A 376 6.73 -3.73 -21.04
C GLN A 376 5.42 -3.14 -20.51
N THR A 377 4.98 -3.61 -19.33
CA THR A 377 3.89 -3.01 -18.60
C THR A 377 4.42 -2.00 -17.57
N MET A 378 3.75 -0.87 -17.43
CA MET A 378 4.09 0.18 -16.46
C MET A 378 2.83 0.57 -15.68
N TYR A 379 2.86 0.39 -14.36
CA TYR A 379 1.73 0.71 -13.49
C TYR A 379 2.02 1.94 -12.61
N ARG A 380 3.15 1.94 -11.91
CA ARG A 380 3.65 3.05 -11.08
C ARG A 380 5.13 3.19 -11.32
N THR A 381 5.52 4.28 -11.94
CA THR A 381 6.93 4.62 -12.15
C THR A 381 7.31 5.80 -11.29
N SER A 382 8.45 5.72 -10.61
CA SER A 382 9.03 6.91 -9.97
C SER A 382 9.41 7.95 -11.03
N GLY A 383 9.41 9.22 -10.65
CA GLY A 383 9.89 10.29 -11.53
C GLY A 383 11.30 10.06 -12.06
N ASP A 384 12.11 9.28 -11.35
CA ASP A 384 13.53 9.00 -11.64
C ASP A 384 13.75 7.56 -12.15
N SER A 385 12.72 6.88 -12.64
CA SER A 385 12.86 5.51 -13.15
C SER A 385 13.80 5.46 -14.36
N PRO A 386 14.90 4.67 -14.34
CA PRO A 386 15.82 4.53 -15.47
C PRO A 386 15.21 3.75 -16.65
N ILE A 387 14.15 2.99 -16.40
CA ILE A 387 13.48 2.14 -17.39
C ILE A 387 12.84 2.99 -18.50
N VAL A 388 12.20 4.11 -18.16
CA VAL A 388 11.55 4.97 -19.17
C VAL A 388 12.58 5.56 -20.13
N PRO A 389 13.70 6.19 -19.69
CA PRO A 389 14.77 6.60 -20.59
C PRO A 389 15.36 5.45 -21.42
N ALA A 390 15.45 4.23 -20.84
CA ALA A 390 15.92 3.05 -21.55
C ALA A 390 15.00 2.67 -22.72
N LEU A 391 13.69 2.64 -22.50
CA LEU A 391 12.71 2.36 -23.57
C LEU A 391 12.73 3.42 -24.67
N ILE A 392 12.94 4.70 -24.32
CA ILE A 392 13.10 5.79 -25.29
C ILE A 392 14.34 5.55 -26.15
N ARG A 393 15.49 5.26 -25.54
CA ARG A 393 16.72 4.94 -26.30
C ARG A 393 16.55 3.73 -27.20
N ALA A 394 15.80 2.70 -26.78
CA ALA A 394 15.51 1.55 -27.61
C ALA A 394 14.74 1.94 -28.90
N ALA A 395 13.71 2.79 -28.76
CA ALA A 395 12.92 3.27 -29.88
C ALA A 395 13.79 4.16 -30.85
N GLU A 396 14.60 5.06 -30.29
CA GLU A 396 15.53 5.89 -31.05
C GLU A 396 16.57 5.07 -31.84
N GLN A 397 16.93 3.88 -31.34
CA GLN A 397 17.80 2.92 -32.03
C GLN A 397 17.05 2.06 -33.08
N GLY A 398 15.75 2.30 -33.28
CA GLY A 398 14.93 1.59 -34.27
C GLY A 398 14.40 0.25 -33.79
N LYS A 399 14.48 -0.09 -32.49
CA LYS A 399 13.85 -1.29 -31.93
C LYS A 399 12.36 -1.04 -31.80
N GLN A 400 11.54 -2.06 -32.07
CA GLN A 400 10.10 -1.97 -31.82
C GLN A 400 9.85 -1.96 -30.30
N THR A 401 9.46 -0.82 -29.76
CA THR A 401 9.23 -0.64 -28.34
C THR A 401 7.76 -0.40 -28.07
N VAL A 402 7.16 -1.26 -27.23
CA VAL A 402 5.74 -1.17 -26.82
C VAL A 402 5.69 -1.02 -25.31
N CYS A 403 5.01 0.01 -24.84
CA CYS A 403 4.82 0.27 -23.44
C CYS A 403 3.33 0.35 -23.11
N LEU A 404 2.84 -0.53 -22.24
CA LEU A 404 1.51 -0.44 -21.72
C LEU A 404 1.55 0.39 -20.43
N VAL A 405 0.91 1.57 -20.44
CA VAL A 405 0.86 2.51 -19.31
C VAL A 405 -0.52 2.50 -18.68
N GLU A 406 -0.59 2.16 -17.40
CA GLU A 406 -1.84 2.22 -16.63
C GLU A 406 -2.07 3.65 -16.10
N VAL A 407 -2.80 4.46 -16.86
CA VAL A 407 -3.08 5.87 -16.51
C VAL A 407 -4.02 6.04 -15.32
N GLN A 408 -4.78 5.01 -14.97
CA GLN A 408 -5.68 5.01 -13.81
C GLN A 408 -5.01 4.50 -12.53
N ALA A 409 -3.65 4.52 -12.44
CA ALA A 409 -2.94 4.18 -11.23
C ALA A 409 -3.22 5.25 -10.16
N ARG A 410 -4.05 4.92 -9.17
CA ARG A 410 -4.57 5.85 -8.16
C ARG A 410 -3.45 6.61 -7.45
N PHE A 411 -3.57 7.95 -7.43
CA PHE A 411 -2.62 8.93 -6.90
C PHE A 411 -1.31 9.12 -7.69
N ASP A 412 -1.05 8.31 -8.72
CA ASP A 412 0.10 8.44 -9.63
C ASP A 412 -0.30 8.87 -11.04
N GLU A 413 -1.57 9.20 -11.26
CA GLU A 413 -2.13 9.49 -12.57
C GLU A 413 -1.36 10.62 -13.30
N GLN A 414 -0.99 11.69 -12.58
CA GLN A 414 -0.27 12.82 -13.18
C GLN A 414 1.12 12.42 -13.69
N ASN A 415 1.85 11.63 -12.92
CA ASN A 415 3.17 11.14 -13.32
C ASN A 415 3.04 10.22 -14.53
N ASN A 416 2.07 9.31 -14.52
CA ASN A 416 1.88 8.36 -15.62
C ASN A 416 1.48 9.08 -16.92
N ILE A 417 0.65 10.13 -16.86
CA ILE A 417 0.30 10.97 -18.02
C ILE A 417 1.54 11.71 -18.57
N GLN A 418 2.42 12.21 -17.72
CA GLN A 418 3.65 12.88 -18.15
C GLN A 418 4.62 11.91 -18.86
N TRP A 419 4.79 10.70 -18.30
CA TRP A 419 5.63 9.68 -18.90
C TRP A 419 5.07 9.17 -20.21
N GLU A 420 3.78 8.97 -20.29
CA GLU A 420 3.07 8.58 -21.48
C GLU A 420 3.37 9.56 -22.65
N ARG A 421 3.11 10.86 -22.45
CA ARG A 421 3.41 11.89 -23.46
C ARG A 421 4.87 11.93 -23.89
N LYS A 422 5.80 11.63 -22.97
CA LYS A 422 7.22 11.59 -23.27
C LYS A 422 7.59 10.38 -24.11
N LEU A 423 7.03 9.20 -23.77
CA LEU A 423 7.23 7.95 -24.53
C LEU A 423 6.71 8.07 -25.96
N GLU A 424 5.46 8.55 -26.15
CA GLU A 424 4.87 8.73 -27.48
C GLU A 424 5.69 9.66 -28.39
N ARG A 425 6.09 10.82 -27.85
CA ARG A 425 6.92 11.79 -28.59
C ARG A 425 8.27 11.22 -29.05
N SER A 426 8.74 10.18 -28.39
CA SER A 426 10.02 9.52 -28.69
C SER A 426 9.86 8.28 -29.58
N GLY A 427 8.65 8.01 -30.09
CA GLY A 427 8.39 6.90 -31.01
C GLY A 427 8.13 5.55 -30.33
N VAL A 428 7.92 5.52 -29.02
CA VAL A 428 7.46 4.32 -28.32
C VAL A 428 5.96 4.14 -28.56
N HIS A 429 5.53 2.93 -28.90
CA HIS A 429 4.11 2.62 -29.00
C HIS A 429 3.50 2.50 -27.61
N VAL A 430 2.74 3.50 -27.21
CA VAL A 430 2.03 3.52 -25.92
C VAL A 430 0.63 2.94 -26.06
N VAL A 431 0.24 2.09 -25.13
CA VAL A 431 -1.08 1.46 -25.06
C VAL A 431 -1.66 1.67 -23.65
N TYR A 432 -2.96 1.96 -23.58
CA TYR A 432 -3.66 2.24 -22.30
C TYR A 432 -4.41 1.05 -21.70
N GLY A 433 -4.22 -0.14 -22.27
CA GLY A 433 -4.90 -1.36 -21.82
C GLY A 433 -6.31 -1.53 -22.40
N LEU A 434 -7.09 -2.37 -21.75
CA LEU A 434 -8.46 -2.73 -22.17
C LEU A 434 -9.49 -1.88 -21.45
N ALA A 435 -10.53 -1.44 -22.17
CA ALA A 435 -11.67 -0.73 -21.58
C ALA A 435 -12.31 -1.57 -20.45
N GLY A 436 -12.56 -0.95 -19.32
CA GLY A 436 -13.17 -1.60 -18.14
C GLY A 436 -12.26 -2.52 -17.34
N LEU A 437 -11.01 -2.76 -17.76
CA LEU A 437 -10.03 -3.56 -17.06
C LEU A 437 -8.77 -2.77 -16.77
N LYS A 438 -8.30 -2.77 -15.52
CA LYS A 438 -6.99 -2.18 -15.16
C LYS A 438 -5.89 -3.19 -15.35
N THR A 439 -4.83 -2.83 -16.07
CA THR A 439 -3.67 -3.71 -16.22
C THR A 439 -2.80 -3.65 -14.98
N HIS A 440 -2.64 -4.79 -14.29
CA HIS A 440 -1.85 -4.89 -13.07
C HIS A 440 -0.72 -5.93 -13.17
N ALA A 441 -0.68 -6.74 -14.21
CA ALA A 441 0.43 -7.66 -14.48
C ALA A 441 1.74 -6.89 -14.65
N LYS A 442 2.86 -7.44 -14.14
CA LYS A 442 4.19 -6.87 -14.23
C LYS A 442 5.02 -7.73 -15.14
N LEU A 443 5.16 -7.29 -16.39
CA LEU A 443 5.76 -8.04 -17.48
C LEU A 443 6.77 -7.19 -18.25
N ALA A 444 7.93 -7.76 -18.53
CA ALA A 444 8.87 -7.26 -19.51
C ALA A 444 9.26 -8.39 -20.46
N MET A 445 9.15 -8.17 -21.77
CA MET A 445 9.50 -9.15 -22.79
C MET A 445 10.49 -8.55 -23.77
N VAL A 446 11.57 -9.26 -24.00
CA VAL A 446 12.60 -8.95 -24.98
C VAL A 446 12.56 -9.99 -26.09
N ILE A 447 12.46 -9.55 -27.33
CA ILE A 447 12.49 -10.38 -28.53
C ILE A 447 13.84 -10.20 -29.21
N ARG A 448 14.65 -11.27 -29.22
CA ARG A 448 16.05 -11.26 -29.67
C ARG A 448 16.28 -12.22 -30.84
N ARG A 449 17.04 -11.81 -31.83
CA ARG A 449 17.48 -12.68 -32.91
C ARG A 449 18.71 -13.49 -32.46
N GLU A 450 18.65 -14.81 -32.62
CA GLU A 450 19.73 -15.73 -32.29
C GLU A 450 20.01 -16.65 -33.49
N GLY A 451 20.97 -16.20 -34.32
CA GLY A 451 21.22 -16.84 -35.62
C GLY A 451 20.02 -16.69 -36.58
N ASP A 452 19.43 -17.80 -36.97
CA ASP A 452 18.23 -17.90 -37.83
C ASP A 452 16.91 -17.94 -37.06
N ARG A 453 16.96 -17.93 -35.73
CA ARG A 453 15.78 -18.00 -34.83
C ARG A 453 15.55 -16.67 -34.12
N VAL A 454 14.32 -16.54 -33.59
CA VAL A 454 13.95 -15.49 -32.69
C VAL A 454 13.59 -16.12 -31.35
N ARG A 455 14.20 -15.63 -30.27
CA ARG A 455 13.92 -16.07 -28.89
C ARG A 455 13.28 -14.95 -28.10
N ARG A 456 12.34 -15.31 -27.27
CA ARG A 456 11.69 -14.40 -26.31
C ARG A 456 12.29 -14.64 -24.93
N TYR A 457 12.64 -13.56 -24.27
CA TYR A 457 13.08 -13.53 -22.88
C TYR A 457 12.04 -12.75 -22.07
N VAL A 458 11.60 -13.29 -20.98
CA VAL A 458 10.51 -12.71 -20.22
C VAL A 458 10.91 -12.54 -18.76
N HIS A 459 10.57 -11.40 -18.20
CA HIS A 459 10.55 -11.19 -16.76
C HIS A 459 9.08 -11.05 -16.31
N ILE A 460 8.71 -11.84 -15.28
CA ILE A 460 7.38 -11.84 -14.66
C ILE A 460 7.55 -11.50 -13.19
N GLY A 461 7.03 -10.34 -12.77
CA GLY A 461 7.21 -9.84 -11.41
C GLY A 461 5.93 -9.85 -10.58
N THR A 462 6.08 -9.96 -9.26
CA THR A 462 4.99 -9.70 -8.31
C THR A 462 4.87 -8.19 -8.02
N GLY A 463 5.96 -7.43 -8.14
CA GLY A 463 6.11 -6.01 -7.87
C GLY A 463 6.26 -5.13 -9.10
N ASN A 464 5.99 -3.84 -8.92
CA ASN A 464 6.12 -2.84 -9.98
C ASN A 464 7.58 -2.60 -10.38
N TYR A 465 7.79 -2.15 -11.62
CA TYR A 465 9.10 -1.72 -12.13
C TYR A 465 9.47 -0.33 -11.60
N ASN A 466 9.77 -0.27 -10.30
CA ASN A 466 10.08 0.98 -9.60
C ASN A 466 11.24 0.74 -8.62
N PRO A 467 12.45 1.28 -8.90
CA PRO A 467 13.65 1.04 -8.08
C PRO A 467 13.51 1.54 -6.64
N THR A 468 12.74 2.61 -6.42
CA THR A 468 12.51 3.14 -5.08
C THR A 468 11.69 2.17 -4.23
N THR A 469 10.58 1.64 -4.78
CA THR A 469 9.76 0.68 -4.05
C THR A 469 10.41 -0.70 -3.95
N ALA A 470 11.24 -1.10 -4.92
CA ALA A 470 11.97 -2.37 -4.87
C ALA A 470 12.97 -2.47 -3.70
N ARG A 471 13.36 -1.34 -3.10
CA ARG A 471 14.22 -1.30 -1.90
C ARG A 471 13.47 -1.47 -0.58
N ILE A 472 12.13 -1.36 -0.61
CA ILE A 472 11.30 -1.37 0.61
C ILE A 472 10.13 -2.37 0.55
N TYR A 473 9.83 -2.94 -0.62
CA TYR A 473 8.80 -3.97 -0.81
C TYR A 473 9.47 -5.32 -1.07
N THR A 474 8.95 -6.37 -0.43
CA THR A 474 9.40 -7.71 -0.78
C THR A 474 8.64 -8.18 -2.01
N ASP A 475 9.36 -8.41 -3.09
CA ASP A 475 8.78 -8.85 -4.36
C ASP A 475 9.64 -9.93 -5.01
N LEU A 476 9.00 -10.82 -5.77
CA LEU A 476 9.66 -11.86 -6.54
C LEU A 476 9.63 -11.53 -8.04
N GLY A 477 10.65 -11.94 -8.76
CA GLY A 477 10.73 -11.84 -10.20
C GLY A 477 11.33 -13.09 -10.82
N LEU A 478 10.62 -13.67 -11.80
CA LEU A 478 11.08 -14.81 -12.58
C LEU A 478 11.57 -14.35 -13.94
N PHE A 479 12.80 -14.70 -14.29
CA PHE A 479 13.30 -14.57 -15.66
C PHE A 479 13.27 -15.94 -16.32
N THR A 480 12.69 -16.01 -17.52
CA THR A 480 12.60 -17.24 -18.29
C THR A 480 12.71 -16.99 -19.79
N CYS A 481 13.17 -17.98 -20.53
CA CYS A 481 13.04 -18.05 -21.97
C CYS A 481 12.39 -19.36 -22.44
N ARG A 482 11.66 -20.03 -21.54
CA ARG A 482 10.82 -21.19 -21.88
C ARG A 482 9.80 -20.76 -22.94
N GLU A 483 9.71 -21.55 -24.01
CA GLU A 483 8.91 -21.19 -25.18
C GLU A 483 7.42 -21.14 -24.85
N ASP A 484 6.92 -22.09 -24.05
CA ASP A 484 5.53 -22.19 -23.60
C ASP A 484 5.09 -20.97 -22.77
N VAL A 485 5.85 -20.59 -21.74
CA VAL A 485 5.58 -19.40 -20.92
C VAL A 485 5.73 -18.11 -21.73
N ALA A 486 6.77 -18.03 -22.57
CA ALA A 486 7.02 -16.86 -23.38
C ALA A 486 5.96 -16.64 -24.48
N GLU A 487 5.38 -17.73 -25.01
CA GLU A 487 4.24 -17.69 -25.94
C GLU A 487 2.98 -17.15 -25.24
N ASP A 488 2.66 -17.67 -24.03
CA ASP A 488 1.53 -17.20 -23.23
C ASP A 488 1.63 -15.71 -22.92
N VAL A 489 2.82 -15.22 -22.55
CA VAL A 489 3.05 -13.79 -22.29
C VAL A 489 2.95 -12.97 -23.58
N ALA A 490 3.41 -13.48 -24.72
CA ALA A 490 3.25 -12.82 -26.01
C ALA A 490 1.77 -12.70 -26.39
N ASN A 491 0.99 -13.77 -26.16
CA ASN A 491 -0.43 -13.81 -26.39
C ASN A 491 -1.18 -12.84 -25.47
N LEU A 492 -0.75 -12.70 -24.21
CA LEU A 492 -1.30 -11.71 -23.29
C LEU A 492 -1.01 -10.27 -23.78
N PHE A 493 0.22 -9.96 -24.20
CA PHE A 493 0.51 -8.66 -24.82
C PHE A 493 -0.37 -8.40 -26.05
N ASN A 494 -0.52 -9.37 -26.94
CA ASN A 494 -1.37 -9.22 -28.12
C ASN A 494 -2.85 -9.03 -27.78
N TYR A 495 -3.34 -9.69 -26.73
CA TYR A 495 -4.70 -9.49 -26.19
C TYR A 495 -4.89 -8.06 -25.68
N ILE A 496 -3.94 -7.56 -24.86
CA ILE A 496 -4.06 -6.24 -24.23
C ILE A 496 -3.89 -5.11 -25.28
N THR A 497 -3.08 -5.30 -26.31
CA THR A 497 -2.75 -4.26 -27.31
C THR A 497 -3.60 -4.33 -28.58
N GLY A 498 -4.17 -5.47 -28.93
CA GLY A 498 -4.72 -5.74 -30.25
C GLY A 498 -6.23 -5.93 -30.33
N PHE A 499 -7.00 -5.72 -29.26
CA PHE A 499 -8.44 -6.02 -29.22
C PHE A 499 -8.78 -7.46 -29.69
N ALA A 500 -7.84 -8.38 -29.54
CA ALA A 500 -8.04 -9.79 -29.85
C ALA A 500 -8.99 -10.43 -28.82
N ARG A 501 -9.62 -11.55 -29.20
CA ARG A 501 -10.27 -12.41 -28.18
C ARG A 501 -9.20 -12.96 -27.26
N GLN A 502 -9.54 -13.07 -25.96
CA GLN A 502 -8.62 -13.65 -24.99
C GLN A 502 -8.25 -15.08 -25.40
N PRO A 503 -6.97 -15.40 -25.61
CA PRO A 503 -6.54 -16.75 -25.97
C PRO A 503 -6.64 -17.70 -24.77
N ALA A 504 -6.62 -19.00 -25.03
CA ALA A 504 -6.29 -19.98 -24.00
C ALA A 504 -4.79 -19.87 -23.69
N TYR A 505 -4.42 -20.03 -22.43
CA TYR A 505 -3.04 -20.05 -21.98
C TYR A 505 -2.70 -21.48 -21.54
N GLU A 506 -1.47 -21.91 -21.80
CA GLU A 506 -1.03 -23.28 -21.49
C GLU A 506 -0.42 -23.40 -20.09
N GLN A 507 0.36 -22.40 -19.68
CA GLN A 507 1.14 -22.41 -18.45
C GLN A 507 0.70 -21.37 -17.44
N VAL A 508 0.42 -20.14 -17.90
CA VAL A 508 0.09 -19.05 -16.99
C VAL A 508 -1.42 -18.98 -16.70
N LEU A 509 -1.75 -18.52 -15.49
CA LEU A 509 -3.14 -18.23 -15.15
C LEU A 509 -3.37 -16.71 -15.22
N VAL A 510 -4.33 -16.30 -16.03
CA VAL A 510 -4.61 -14.87 -16.30
C VAL A 510 -6.02 -14.51 -15.82
N ALA A 511 -6.14 -13.40 -15.07
CA ALA A 511 -7.43 -12.78 -14.77
C ALA A 511 -7.82 -11.81 -15.91
N PRO A 512 -9.15 -11.63 -16.14
CA PRO A 512 -10.27 -12.09 -15.29
C PRO A 512 -10.77 -13.52 -15.59
N THR A 513 -10.29 -14.21 -16.60
CA THR A 513 -10.96 -15.42 -17.12
C THR A 513 -10.52 -16.71 -16.43
N TYR A 514 -9.21 -16.97 -16.29
CA TYR A 514 -8.70 -18.30 -15.92
C TYR A 514 -8.09 -18.38 -14.51
N LEU A 515 -7.71 -17.26 -13.91
CA LEU A 515 -6.90 -17.28 -12.69
C LEU A 515 -7.66 -17.83 -11.49
N ARG A 516 -8.91 -17.39 -11.26
CA ARG A 516 -9.72 -17.89 -10.14
C ARG A 516 -9.96 -19.38 -10.27
N GLU A 517 -10.42 -19.82 -11.45
CA GLU A 517 -10.73 -21.22 -11.73
C GLU A 517 -9.50 -22.11 -11.58
N GLY A 518 -8.35 -21.65 -12.09
CA GLY A 518 -7.09 -22.40 -11.99
C GLY A 518 -6.65 -22.62 -10.55
N LEU A 519 -6.66 -21.55 -9.71
CA LEU A 519 -6.28 -21.68 -8.29
C LEU A 519 -7.30 -22.51 -7.49
N VAL A 520 -8.59 -22.34 -7.73
CA VAL A 520 -9.63 -23.18 -7.12
C VAL A 520 -9.46 -24.64 -7.52
N GLY A 521 -9.13 -24.89 -8.80
CA GLY A 521 -8.84 -26.24 -9.30
C GLY A 521 -7.66 -26.91 -8.59
N GLU A 522 -6.58 -26.17 -8.32
CA GLU A 522 -5.43 -26.69 -7.57
C GLU A 522 -5.78 -26.97 -6.09
N ILE A 523 -6.56 -26.10 -5.45
CA ILE A 523 -7.08 -26.33 -4.09
C ILE A 523 -7.93 -27.61 -4.05
N ASP A 524 -8.89 -27.74 -4.96
CA ASP A 524 -9.79 -28.89 -5.02
C ASP A 524 -9.02 -30.20 -5.41
N ARG A 525 -7.98 -30.12 -6.26
CA ARG A 525 -7.08 -31.25 -6.59
C ARG A 525 -6.38 -31.78 -5.34
N VAL A 526 -5.79 -30.89 -4.52
CA VAL A 526 -5.12 -31.27 -3.27
C VAL A 526 -6.14 -31.87 -2.28
N ALA A 527 -7.30 -31.23 -2.15
CA ALA A 527 -8.37 -31.71 -1.26
C ALA A 527 -8.86 -33.11 -1.63
N GLU A 528 -9.05 -33.41 -2.93
CA GLU A 528 -9.49 -34.69 -3.41
C GLU A 528 -8.43 -35.78 -3.21
N ALA A 529 -7.16 -35.48 -3.54
CA ALA A 529 -6.05 -36.39 -3.29
C ALA A 529 -5.91 -36.72 -1.79
N HIS A 530 -6.11 -35.72 -0.93
CA HIS A 530 -6.04 -35.91 0.53
C HIS A 530 -7.17 -36.84 1.03
N ARG A 531 -8.42 -36.69 0.53
CA ARG A 531 -9.53 -37.58 0.84
C ARG A 531 -9.25 -39.03 0.42
N GLN A 532 -8.49 -39.20 -0.67
CA GLN A 532 -8.07 -40.53 -1.19
C GLN A 532 -6.86 -41.09 -0.45
N GLY A 533 -6.37 -40.44 0.62
CA GLY A 533 -5.25 -40.89 1.46
C GLY A 533 -3.87 -40.42 1.02
N THR A 534 -3.78 -39.56 0.00
CA THR A 534 -2.51 -38.92 -0.41
C THR A 534 -2.28 -37.62 0.40
N PRO A 535 -1.26 -37.55 1.25
CA PRO A 535 -1.04 -36.35 2.07
C PRO A 535 -0.90 -35.10 1.22
N GLY A 536 -1.63 -34.04 1.59
CA GLY A 536 -1.60 -32.75 0.92
C GLY A 536 -1.29 -31.61 1.88
N ARG A 537 -0.80 -30.49 1.34
CA ARG A 537 -0.55 -29.23 2.02
C ARG A 537 -0.82 -28.05 1.07
N ILE A 538 -1.38 -26.97 1.60
CA ILE A 538 -1.56 -25.71 0.86
C ILE A 538 -0.83 -24.60 1.62
N ALA A 539 0.01 -23.85 0.91
CA ALA A 539 0.69 -22.67 1.46
C ALA A 539 0.46 -21.46 0.55
N ILE A 540 -0.12 -20.40 1.09
CA ILE A 540 -0.48 -19.18 0.34
C ILE A 540 0.12 -17.96 1.01
N LYS A 541 0.87 -17.17 0.24
CA LYS A 541 1.29 -15.82 0.61
C LYS A 541 0.62 -14.83 -0.31
N CYS A 542 -0.09 -13.83 0.25
CA CYS A 542 -0.71 -12.75 -0.51
C CYS A 542 -0.91 -11.49 0.36
N ASN A 543 -1.34 -10.39 -0.25
CA ASN A 543 -1.61 -9.18 0.52
C ASN A 543 -3.02 -9.15 1.11
N ALA A 544 -3.99 -9.73 0.39
CA ALA A 544 -5.38 -9.77 0.83
C ALA A 544 -6.09 -11.03 0.34
N MET A 545 -6.95 -11.60 1.19
CA MET A 545 -7.78 -12.77 0.93
C MET A 545 -9.24 -12.43 1.19
N LEU A 546 -10.02 -12.17 0.13
CA LEU A 546 -11.42 -11.70 0.20
C LEU A 546 -12.36 -12.38 -0.81
N ASP A 547 -11.82 -13.11 -1.79
CA ASP A 547 -12.66 -13.76 -2.80
C ASP A 547 -13.44 -14.91 -2.21
N GLY A 548 -14.76 -14.85 -2.28
CA GLY A 548 -15.64 -15.83 -1.65
C GLY A 548 -15.53 -17.23 -2.24
N GLU A 549 -15.20 -17.38 -3.53
CA GLU A 549 -15.05 -18.69 -4.17
C GLU A 549 -13.75 -19.36 -3.72
N VAL A 550 -12.65 -18.61 -3.69
CA VAL A 550 -11.37 -19.09 -3.17
C VAL A 550 -11.49 -19.46 -1.70
N ILE A 551 -12.14 -18.60 -0.87
CA ILE A 551 -12.35 -18.89 0.55
C ILE A 551 -13.16 -20.17 0.75
N ARG A 552 -14.27 -20.38 0.01
CA ARG A 552 -15.05 -21.61 0.09
C ARG A 552 -14.28 -22.84 -0.38
N ALA A 553 -13.39 -22.70 -1.37
CA ALA A 553 -12.49 -23.80 -1.77
C ALA A 553 -11.53 -24.18 -0.64
N LEU A 554 -10.93 -23.18 0.05
CA LEU A 554 -10.08 -23.41 1.21
C LEU A 554 -10.85 -24.06 2.37
N PHE A 555 -12.10 -23.68 2.61
CA PHE A 555 -12.95 -24.35 3.61
C PHE A 555 -13.21 -25.82 3.24
N ARG A 556 -13.51 -26.12 1.96
CA ARG A 556 -13.65 -27.51 1.49
C ARG A 556 -12.38 -28.34 1.68
N ALA A 557 -11.22 -27.74 1.41
CA ALA A 557 -9.93 -28.39 1.62
C ALA A 557 -9.64 -28.61 3.12
N SER A 558 -9.98 -27.66 3.97
CA SER A 558 -9.88 -27.81 5.43
C SER A 558 -10.81 -28.92 5.94
N GLN A 559 -12.05 -28.98 5.47
CA GLN A 559 -12.98 -30.06 5.80
C GLN A 559 -12.49 -31.44 5.33
N ALA A 560 -11.67 -31.50 4.28
CA ALA A 560 -10.98 -32.71 3.86
C ALA A 560 -9.78 -33.06 4.75
N GLY A 561 -9.38 -32.19 5.69
CA GLY A 561 -8.24 -32.41 6.59
C GLY A 561 -6.90 -31.86 6.07
N VAL A 562 -6.89 -31.16 4.92
CA VAL A 562 -5.65 -30.60 4.35
C VAL A 562 -5.10 -29.50 5.27
N PRO A 563 -3.83 -29.56 5.72
CA PRO A 563 -3.16 -28.45 6.38
C PRO A 563 -3.03 -27.25 5.44
N ILE A 564 -3.51 -26.10 5.87
CA ILE A 564 -3.50 -24.84 5.10
C ILE A 564 -2.80 -23.76 5.90
N GLN A 565 -1.70 -23.24 5.37
CA GLN A 565 -0.90 -22.19 6.00
C GLN A 565 -0.93 -20.94 5.13
N MET A 566 -1.34 -19.83 5.72
CA MET A 566 -1.53 -18.58 4.99
C MET A 566 -0.72 -17.45 5.63
N ILE A 567 -0.04 -16.69 4.78
CA ILE A 567 0.62 -15.44 5.15
C ILE A 567 -0.10 -14.30 4.42
N VAL A 568 -1.02 -13.64 5.11
CA VAL A 568 -1.84 -12.55 4.55
C VAL A 568 -1.46 -11.25 5.24
N ARG A 569 -0.75 -10.37 4.54
CA ARG A 569 -0.22 -9.14 5.12
C ARG A 569 -1.30 -8.24 5.70
N SER A 570 -2.38 -7.98 4.97
CA SER A 570 -3.34 -6.93 5.33
C SER A 570 -4.74 -7.46 5.65
N ILE A 571 -5.58 -7.68 4.65
CA ILE A 571 -7.00 -7.96 4.82
C ILE A 571 -7.26 -9.47 4.73
N ALA A 572 -7.77 -10.04 5.80
CA ALA A 572 -8.26 -11.41 5.84
C ALA A 572 -9.79 -11.40 5.95
N GLY A 573 -10.47 -12.04 4.99
CA GLY A 573 -11.93 -12.12 4.93
C GLY A 573 -12.52 -13.42 5.45
N LEU A 574 -11.70 -14.32 5.99
CA LEU A 574 -12.13 -15.62 6.53
C LEU A 574 -11.75 -15.78 7.99
N ARG A 575 -12.50 -16.59 8.74
CA ARG A 575 -12.15 -17.02 10.09
C ARG A 575 -11.41 -18.36 10.06
N PRO A 576 -10.14 -18.43 10.49
CA PRO A 576 -9.39 -19.68 10.62
C PRO A 576 -9.80 -20.42 11.92
N GLY A 577 -9.52 -21.73 11.97
CA GLY A 577 -9.67 -22.51 13.21
C GLY A 577 -11.11 -22.71 13.68
N VAL A 578 -12.12 -22.52 12.83
CA VAL A 578 -13.53 -22.79 13.14
C VAL A 578 -13.79 -24.28 13.07
N PRO A 579 -14.28 -24.93 14.15
CA PRO A 579 -14.54 -26.37 14.17
C PRO A 579 -15.46 -26.82 13.04
N GLY A 580 -15.07 -27.89 12.34
CA GLY A 580 -15.83 -28.50 11.23
C GLY A 580 -15.83 -27.69 9.94
N VAL A 581 -15.17 -26.53 9.88
CA VAL A 581 -15.13 -25.67 8.67
C VAL A 581 -13.70 -25.31 8.28
N SER A 582 -12.94 -24.66 9.16
CA SER A 582 -11.60 -24.12 8.87
C SER A 582 -10.56 -24.55 9.91
N GLU A 583 -10.75 -25.69 10.53
CA GLU A 583 -9.92 -26.20 11.65
C GLU A 583 -8.44 -26.30 11.29
N THR A 584 -8.12 -26.64 10.05
CA THR A 584 -6.75 -26.84 9.59
C THR A 584 -6.14 -25.59 8.96
N ILE A 585 -6.88 -24.47 8.96
CA ILE A 585 -6.39 -23.20 8.42
C ILE A 585 -5.65 -22.43 9.51
N GLU A 586 -4.39 -22.13 9.27
CA GLU A 586 -3.58 -21.19 10.04
C GLU A 586 -3.33 -19.94 9.21
N LEU A 587 -3.59 -18.77 9.78
CA LEU A 587 -3.41 -17.50 9.08
C LEU A 587 -2.53 -16.55 9.89
N ARG A 588 -1.42 -16.13 9.28
CA ARG A 588 -0.45 -15.19 9.84
C ARG A 588 -0.37 -13.90 9.02
N SER A 589 0.15 -12.85 9.64
CA SER A 589 0.48 -11.58 9.00
C SER A 589 1.85 -11.14 9.49
N ILE A 590 2.72 -10.70 8.58
CA ILE A 590 4.03 -10.16 8.88
C ILE A 590 4.02 -8.69 8.51
N VAL A 591 4.38 -7.83 9.47
CA VAL A 591 4.53 -6.38 9.29
C VAL A 591 5.84 -5.97 9.93
N GLY A 592 6.76 -5.41 9.15
CA GLY A 592 8.11 -5.10 9.60
C GLY A 592 8.75 -3.98 8.80
N ARG A 593 10.09 -3.97 8.74
CA ARG A 593 10.92 -3.03 8.01
C ARG A 593 10.54 -2.96 6.54
N TYR A 594 10.38 -4.12 5.89
CA TYR A 594 9.97 -4.24 4.51
C TYR A 594 8.48 -4.55 4.41
N LEU A 595 7.82 -4.01 3.39
CA LEU A 595 6.43 -4.27 3.12
C LEU A 595 6.30 -5.62 2.39
N GLU A 596 5.73 -6.62 3.07
CA GLU A 596 5.48 -7.93 2.48
C GLU A 596 4.48 -7.81 1.32
N HIS A 597 4.98 -7.98 0.07
CA HIS A 597 4.19 -7.72 -1.12
C HIS A 597 4.16 -8.88 -2.12
N ALA A 598 5.12 -9.78 -2.09
CA ALA A 598 5.15 -10.97 -2.94
C ALA A 598 3.89 -11.84 -2.78
N ARG A 599 3.50 -12.53 -3.86
CA ARG A 599 2.43 -13.52 -3.86
C ARG A 599 3.01 -14.86 -4.29
N ILE A 600 2.74 -15.87 -3.48
CA ILE A 600 3.16 -17.27 -3.72
C ILE A 600 1.95 -18.16 -3.44
N PHE A 601 1.66 -19.07 -4.36
CA PHE A 601 0.59 -20.05 -4.24
C PHE A 601 1.21 -21.44 -4.41
N ALA A 602 1.34 -22.22 -3.34
CA ALA A 602 1.98 -23.53 -3.35
C ALA A 602 1.01 -24.64 -2.92
N PHE A 603 0.96 -25.69 -3.69
CA PHE A 603 0.03 -26.83 -3.57
C PHE A 603 0.81 -28.13 -3.61
N THR A 604 0.94 -28.80 -2.46
CA THR A 604 1.67 -30.07 -2.33
C THR A 604 0.69 -31.22 -2.26
N SER A 605 0.96 -32.32 -2.99
CA SER A 605 0.19 -33.56 -2.94
C SER A 605 1.14 -34.74 -3.18
N GLY A 606 1.18 -35.70 -2.27
CA GLY A 606 2.02 -36.89 -2.40
C GLY A 606 3.53 -36.62 -2.46
N GLY A 607 3.98 -35.47 -1.90
CA GLY A 607 5.37 -35.04 -1.95
C GLY A 607 5.75 -34.22 -3.19
N GLU A 608 4.88 -34.11 -4.19
CA GLU A 608 5.04 -33.20 -5.33
C GLU A 608 4.44 -31.85 -5.01
N THR A 609 5.23 -30.77 -5.15
CA THR A 609 4.79 -29.39 -4.97
C THR A 609 4.70 -28.69 -6.31
N ARG A 610 3.59 -27.99 -6.56
CA ARG A 610 3.43 -27.02 -7.64
C ARG A 610 3.29 -25.65 -7.04
N ALA A 611 3.99 -24.67 -7.58
CA ALA A 611 3.90 -23.29 -7.08
C ALA A 611 3.83 -22.27 -8.19
N TRP A 612 3.13 -21.18 -7.90
CA TRP A 612 2.96 -20.02 -8.79
C TRP A 612 3.35 -18.75 -8.05
N ILE A 613 3.92 -17.78 -8.80
CA ILE A 613 4.13 -16.42 -8.35
C ILE A 613 3.46 -15.44 -9.32
N GLY A 614 3.10 -14.24 -8.87
CA GLY A 614 2.56 -13.23 -9.76
C GLY A 614 1.92 -12.03 -9.08
N SER A 615 1.10 -11.30 -9.85
CA SER A 615 0.62 -9.98 -9.46
C SER A 615 -0.69 -9.98 -8.65
N ALA A 616 -1.44 -11.10 -8.64
CA ALA A 616 -2.81 -11.13 -8.14
C ALA A 616 -2.92 -11.35 -6.63
N ASP A 617 -3.75 -10.53 -5.98
CA ASP A 617 -4.33 -10.86 -4.68
C ASP A 617 -5.67 -11.57 -4.83
N MET A 618 -6.09 -12.32 -3.83
CA MET A 618 -7.36 -13.05 -3.81
C MET A 618 -8.52 -12.12 -3.44
N MET A 619 -8.79 -11.17 -4.33
CA MET A 619 -9.84 -10.17 -4.20
C MET A 619 -10.69 -10.12 -5.46
N VAL A 620 -12.01 -9.94 -5.32
CA VAL A 620 -12.95 -9.81 -6.44
C VAL A 620 -12.46 -8.81 -7.49
N ARG A 621 -11.99 -7.63 -7.08
CA ARG A 621 -11.47 -6.63 -8.04
C ARG A 621 -10.23 -7.09 -8.82
N ASN A 622 -9.36 -7.92 -8.22
CA ASN A 622 -8.18 -8.44 -8.91
C ASN A 622 -8.59 -9.52 -9.91
N LEU A 623 -9.52 -10.37 -9.49
CA LEU A 623 -9.92 -11.54 -10.27
C LEU A 623 -10.96 -11.23 -11.36
N ASP A 624 -11.74 -10.12 -11.24
CA ASP A 624 -12.82 -9.78 -12.16
C ASP A 624 -12.61 -8.46 -12.94
N LYS A 625 -11.78 -7.53 -12.41
CA LYS A 625 -11.69 -6.14 -12.92
C LYS A 625 -10.26 -5.73 -13.28
N ARG A 626 -9.34 -6.68 -13.30
CA ARG A 626 -7.94 -6.43 -13.64
C ARG A 626 -7.39 -7.51 -14.57
N VAL A 627 -6.41 -7.10 -15.35
CA VAL A 627 -5.51 -8.04 -16.02
C VAL A 627 -4.38 -8.35 -15.03
N GLU A 628 -4.41 -9.55 -14.47
CA GLU A 628 -3.39 -10.11 -13.58
C GLU A 628 -2.80 -11.35 -14.22
N LEU A 629 -1.57 -11.69 -13.83
CA LEU A 629 -0.92 -12.92 -14.27
C LEU A 629 -0.23 -13.58 -13.09
N VAL A 630 -0.35 -14.92 -13.00
CA VAL A 630 0.52 -15.77 -12.20
C VAL A 630 1.15 -16.84 -13.09
N THR A 631 2.44 -17.10 -12.86
CA THR A 631 3.27 -18.04 -13.63
C THR A 631 3.72 -19.20 -12.75
N PRO A 632 3.77 -20.44 -13.27
CA PRO A 632 4.35 -21.55 -12.53
C PRO A 632 5.87 -21.38 -12.38
N VAL A 633 6.40 -21.94 -11.30
CA VAL A 633 7.84 -22.09 -11.06
C VAL A 633 8.12 -23.58 -11.03
N ASP A 634 8.66 -24.10 -12.14
CA ASP A 634 8.81 -25.55 -12.35
C ASP A 634 10.25 -26.05 -12.13
N ASP A 635 11.24 -25.14 -12.11
CA ASP A 635 12.62 -25.50 -11.77
C ASP A 635 12.67 -25.98 -10.31
N PRO A 636 13.16 -27.21 -10.01
CA PRO A 636 13.15 -27.75 -8.68
C PRO A 636 13.94 -26.91 -7.67
N ALA A 637 15.07 -26.32 -8.09
CA ALA A 637 15.91 -25.50 -7.19
C ALA A 637 15.22 -24.18 -6.84
N LEU A 638 14.54 -23.55 -7.81
CA LEU A 638 13.76 -22.34 -7.58
C LEU A 638 12.49 -22.63 -6.75
N LEU A 639 11.88 -23.80 -6.93
CA LEU A 639 10.76 -24.25 -6.13
C LEU A 639 11.16 -24.44 -4.66
N ASP A 640 12.32 -25.07 -4.41
CA ASP A 640 12.89 -25.23 -3.07
C ASP A 640 13.17 -23.85 -2.44
N GLU A 641 13.67 -22.88 -3.20
CA GLU A 641 13.88 -21.52 -2.73
C GLU A 641 12.57 -20.83 -2.35
N LEU A 642 11.52 -20.93 -3.16
CA LEU A 642 10.19 -20.41 -2.83
C LEU A 642 9.63 -21.01 -1.55
N MET A 643 9.76 -22.33 -1.39
CA MET A 643 9.30 -23.01 -0.18
C MET A 643 10.13 -22.59 1.03
N ALA A 644 11.45 -22.39 0.88
CA ALA A 644 12.31 -21.89 1.95
C ALA A 644 11.91 -20.46 2.40
N ILE A 645 11.47 -19.59 1.49
CA ILE A 645 10.94 -18.27 1.83
C ILE A 645 9.68 -18.41 2.70
N ILE A 646 8.74 -19.27 2.29
CA ILE A 646 7.52 -19.54 3.05
C ILE A 646 7.83 -20.08 4.44
N GLU A 647 8.71 -21.07 4.54
CA GLU A 647 9.06 -21.69 5.84
C GLU A 647 9.72 -20.70 6.79
N VAL A 648 10.62 -19.83 6.31
CA VAL A 648 11.23 -18.77 7.12
C VAL A 648 10.16 -17.82 7.66
N GLN A 649 9.19 -17.44 6.83
CA GLN A 649 8.13 -16.54 7.24
C GLN A 649 7.10 -17.22 8.18
N LEU A 650 6.84 -18.50 8.00
CA LEU A 650 6.00 -19.28 8.92
C LEU A 650 6.71 -19.54 10.26
N ALA A 651 8.03 -19.52 10.30
CA ALA A 651 8.82 -19.62 11.53
C ALA A 651 9.00 -18.29 12.27
N ASP A 652 8.56 -17.16 11.68
CA ASP A 652 8.72 -15.82 12.28
C ASP A 652 8.00 -15.73 13.63
N THR A 653 8.73 -15.24 14.65
CA THR A 653 8.24 -15.01 16.01
C THR A 653 8.53 -13.58 16.50
N ALA A 654 9.16 -12.76 15.66
CA ALA A 654 9.46 -11.36 15.97
C ALA A 654 8.44 -10.39 15.36
N LEU A 655 8.05 -10.61 14.09
CA LEU A 655 7.18 -9.72 13.32
C LEU A 655 5.77 -10.29 13.12
N ALA A 656 5.61 -11.60 13.29
CA ALA A 656 4.39 -12.31 12.95
C ALA A 656 3.24 -12.07 13.92
N TRP A 657 2.06 -11.93 13.36
CA TRP A 657 0.77 -11.94 14.03
C TRP A 657 -0.04 -13.13 13.54
N GLN A 658 -0.83 -13.73 14.39
CA GLN A 658 -1.72 -14.84 14.05
C GLN A 658 -3.18 -14.46 14.31
N LEU A 659 -4.05 -14.82 13.37
CA LEU A 659 -5.49 -14.61 13.47
C LEU A 659 -6.14 -15.78 14.19
N ARG A 660 -7.04 -15.47 15.14
CA ARG A 660 -7.88 -16.47 15.85
C ARG A 660 -9.26 -16.63 15.21
N SER A 661 -9.93 -17.69 15.56
CA SER A 661 -11.29 -17.97 15.09
C SER A 661 -12.34 -16.91 15.49
N ASP A 662 -12.10 -16.16 16.57
CA ASP A 662 -12.94 -15.04 16.99
C ASP A 662 -12.68 -13.75 16.17
N GLY A 663 -11.71 -13.74 15.26
CA GLY A 663 -11.32 -12.59 14.45
C GLY A 663 -10.29 -11.67 15.11
N THR A 664 -9.77 -12.00 16.28
CA THR A 664 -8.73 -11.23 16.96
C THR A 664 -7.33 -11.63 16.51
N TRP A 665 -6.41 -10.65 16.48
CA TRP A 665 -5.01 -10.87 16.17
C TRP A 665 -4.16 -10.86 17.44
N PHE A 666 -3.21 -11.77 17.55
CA PHE A 666 -2.21 -11.76 18.59
C PHE A 666 -0.81 -11.89 18.01
N ARG A 667 0.17 -11.26 18.65
CA ARG A 667 1.58 -11.35 18.27
C ARG A 667 2.11 -12.73 18.63
N VAL A 668 2.74 -13.39 17.65
CA VAL A 668 3.41 -14.67 17.88
C VAL A 668 4.60 -14.45 18.82
N GLN A 669 4.81 -15.34 19.77
CA GLN A 669 5.91 -15.26 20.71
C GLN A 669 6.84 -16.46 20.51
N PRO A 670 8.16 -16.30 20.67
CA PRO A 670 9.09 -17.43 20.67
C PRO A 670 8.78 -18.35 21.85
N ARG A 671 9.13 -19.62 21.74
CA ARG A 671 9.05 -20.54 22.86
C ARG A 671 10.01 -20.12 23.97
N SER A 672 9.70 -20.54 25.21
CA SER A 672 10.54 -20.19 26.36
C SER A 672 11.98 -20.66 26.13
N GLY A 673 12.93 -19.72 26.16
CA GLY A 673 14.36 -19.97 25.92
C GLY A 673 14.82 -19.90 24.46
N GLU A 674 13.91 -19.73 23.50
CA GLU A 674 14.27 -19.50 22.10
C GLU A 674 14.46 -17.99 21.83
N ARG A 675 15.41 -17.67 20.95
CA ARG A 675 15.55 -16.29 20.44
C ARG A 675 14.45 -15.99 19.43
N PRO A 676 13.88 -14.76 19.43
CA PRO A 676 12.96 -14.35 18.39
C PRO A 676 13.59 -14.50 17.02
N LEU A 677 12.84 -15.03 16.07
CA LEU A 677 13.25 -15.10 14.66
C LEU A 677 12.52 -13.99 13.91
N ASN A 678 13.29 -13.06 13.34
CA ASN A 678 12.82 -12.07 12.39
C ASN A 678 13.05 -12.61 10.98
N SER A 679 11.98 -12.89 10.26
CA SER A 679 12.08 -13.48 8.92
C SER A 679 12.76 -12.56 7.90
N GLN A 680 12.62 -11.24 8.03
CA GLN A 680 13.27 -10.29 7.13
C GLN A 680 14.78 -10.25 7.35
N ASP A 681 15.24 -10.23 8.59
CA ASP A 681 16.68 -10.31 8.91
C ASP A 681 17.29 -11.65 8.47
N GLU A 682 16.56 -12.75 8.66
CA GLU A 682 17.01 -14.08 8.21
C GLU A 682 17.14 -14.13 6.68
N LEU A 683 16.22 -13.54 5.94
CA LEU A 683 16.30 -13.47 4.47
C LEU A 683 17.45 -12.56 4.01
N MET A 684 17.71 -11.42 4.69
CA MET A 684 18.89 -10.59 4.45
C MET A 684 20.18 -11.37 4.67
N ARG A 685 20.27 -12.11 5.78
CA ARG A 685 21.43 -12.95 6.11
C ARG A 685 21.66 -14.05 5.07
N ARG A 686 20.59 -14.71 4.59
CA ARG A 686 20.69 -15.73 3.53
C ARG A 686 21.15 -15.14 2.21
N ALA A 687 20.64 -13.97 1.84
CA ALA A 687 21.08 -13.26 0.63
C ALA A 687 22.58 -12.90 0.71
N ALA A 688 23.02 -12.32 1.84
CA ALA A 688 24.43 -12.02 2.05
C ALA A 688 25.35 -13.26 2.03
N ALA A 689 24.83 -14.43 2.43
CA ALA A 689 25.59 -15.67 2.41
C ALA A 689 25.68 -16.33 1.02
N ARG A 690 24.84 -15.94 0.05
CA ARG A 690 24.89 -16.41 -1.35
C ARG A 690 25.90 -15.65 -2.20
N ALA A 691 26.17 -14.38 -1.85
CA ALA A 691 27.14 -13.50 -2.53
C ALA A 691 28.57 -13.83 -2.12
#